data_8450fc1cb0ac2385a1cd8933af436928
#
_entry.id   8450fc1cb0ac2385a1cd8933af436928
#
_cell.length_a   1.000
_cell.length_b   1.000
_cell.length_c   1.000
_cell.angle_alpha   90.00
_cell.angle_beta   90.00
_cell.angle_gamma   90.00
#
_symmetry.space_group_name_H-M   'P 1'
#
loop_
_entity.id
_entity.type
_entity.pdbx_description
1 polymer ?
#
loop_
_entity_poly.entity_id
_entity_poly.type
_entity_poly.pdbx_seq_one_letter_code
_entity_poly.pdbx_strand_id
1 'polypeptide(L)'
;MSRRRRPGPGSERPEPIRPGPLAGRYGPTAAMVVLFLVPYLGLSSALLPLTPIIASQLHVSTQTINLGYGLANAGYAVGTVLAVQIAQRRPQRRMMVVYASLLVIGSVLAAAATGPAMFIVGHVLQGLCTSLLLIAATPPLVLGYPVSKLRSTAVIFNLCIFGAVAAGPLIGGAQASFHAWRPLFWIVAGIAFAGLVMSLLTFSDAPPADLSAPRDPAAIGLAATGSVAAFWGAAELLTHRFLDPVAVIPLLVGLALIVALVVYEYRASHPLLILRSLASTIPVTGIVVAMCAAAAATSAIALTATVLAPHYTPLRLGLLFVPELAAAVVTAIVFGVVFSTRLIHYYALIGMAILAVGIVVLRSAIAPDSALTVAGSALVGIGIGASVVPALFLAGFSLRSASIQRVFAILELLRALAAFLIAPILLHFAVTLTGLPSPAMSAALWICFGLSVGGAVVGVLLYLLGRVRPPAPTLERWMGGQEPAWESPPLLAALRPGAALPTLARTAAAAALSSGGRLVTASAGLPRRHAAREREPVGPVLFGYDGSRLAMAAIAEAGRQLPAGRDALVLTVWRTFNVGFIPEPGAQFDAACAGDVGQAAEQTAAHGAALAQAAGFRAQPLAVQGTPAGKAVIDTADDHDASLIVLGSHRRAGLGGRLAGSVAADVASRSQRPVMIVHDQVVVHDQSGADYRTPR
;
A
#
# COMPACT_ATOMS: atom_id res chain seq x y z
N MET A 1 11.17 -68.70 -2.22
CA MET A 1 10.31 -67.81 -3.03
C MET A 1 9.90 -66.62 -2.18
N SER A 2 10.66 -65.51 -2.20
CA SER A 2 10.40 -64.29 -1.44
C SER A 2 9.61 -63.34 -2.31
N ARG A 3 8.37 -63.01 -1.91
CA ARG A 3 7.52 -61.99 -2.56
C ARG A 3 8.08 -60.59 -2.28
N ARG A 4 8.69 -59.98 -3.31
CA ARG A 4 9.00 -58.52 -3.29
C ARG A 4 7.69 -57.74 -3.19
N ARG A 5 7.48 -56.99 -2.10
CA ARG A 5 6.45 -55.97 -1.96
C ARG A 5 6.73 -54.85 -2.96
N ARG A 6 5.78 -54.57 -3.83
CA ARG A 6 5.76 -53.37 -4.67
C ARG A 6 5.63 -52.12 -3.76
N PRO A 7 6.37 -51.05 -4.00
CA PRO A 7 6.14 -49.80 -3.28
C PRO A 7 4.78 -49.22 -3.72
N GLY A 8 4.01 -48.72 -2.75
CA GLY A 8 2.72 -48.06 -2.97
C GLY A 8 2.86 -46.75 -3.74
N PRO A 9 1.82 -46.30 -4.45
CA PRO A 9 1.82 -45.02 -5.14
C PRO A 9 1.66 -43.88 -4.11
N GLY A 10 2.56 -42.91 -4.11
CA GLY A 10 2.33 -41.63 -3.46
C GLY A 10 3.37 -41.18 -2.47
N SER A 11 4.55 -40.87 -2.93
CA SER A 11 5.34 -39.74 -2.42
C SER A 11 6.02 -39.10 -3.61
N GLU A 12 5.23 -38.35 -4.39
CA GLU A 12 5.85 -37.37 -5.30
C GLU A 12 6.58 -36.37 -4.41
N ARG A 13 7.90 -36.48 -4.36
CA ARG A 13 8.74 -35.43 -3.79
C ARG A 13 8.40 -34.16 -4.55
N PRO A 14 8.07 -33.04 -3.87
CA PRO A 14 7.85 -31.78 -4.56
C PRO A 14 9.05 -31.50 -5.46
N GLU A 15 8.80 -31.27 -6.76
CA GLU A 15 9.85 -30.93 -7.71
C GLU A 15 10.63 -29.73 -7.17
N PRO A 16 11.96 -29.77 -7.18
CA PRO A 16 12.77 -28.65 -6.70
C PRO A 16 12.41 -27.40 -7.48
N ILE A 17 12.03 -26.33 -6.76
CA ILE A 17 11.73 -25.01 -7.31
C ILE A 17 12.94 -24.58 -8.14
N ARG A 18 12.78 -24.49 -9.47
CA ARG A 18 13.85 -24.01 -10.37
C ARG A 18 13.82 -22.49 -10.35
N PRO A 19 14.81 -21.82 -9.72
CA PRO A 19 14.88 -20.37 -9.76
C PRO A 19 15.19 -19.92 -11.19
N GLY A 20 14.53 -18.86 -11.67
CA GLY A 20 14.90 -18.22 -12.93
C GLY A 20 16.34 -17.66 -12.84
N PRO A 21 17.07 -17.54 -13.95
CA PRO A 21 18.47 -17.13 -13.96
C PRO A 21 18.73 -15.73 -13.38
N LEU A 22 17.71 -14.87 -13.34
CA LEU A 22 17.75 -13.53 -12.76
C LEU A 22 16.93 -13.41 -11.46
N ALA A 23 16.42 -14.52 -10.93
CA ALA A 23 15.62 -14.53 -9.71
C ALA A 23 16.41 -13.95 -8.51
N GLY A 24 15.70 -13.21 -7.64
CA GLY A 24 16.30 -12.60 -6.45
C GLY A 24 17.14 -11.34 -6.69
N ARG A 25 17.30 -10.89 -7.94
CA ARG A 25 18.03 -9.65 -8.26
C ARG A 25 17.09 -8.47 -8.38
N TYR A 26 17.34 -7.40 -7.61
CA TYR A 26 16.52 -6.19 -7.59
C TYR A 26 16.41 -5.49 -8.96
N GLY A 27 17.55 -5.28 -9.64
CA GLY A 27 17.60 -4.57 -10.93
C GLY A 27 16.66 -5.18 -12.00
N PRO A 28 16.78 -6.48 -12.31
CA PRO A 28 15.88 -7.15 -13.25
C PRO A 28 14.39 -7.05 -12.86
N THR A 29 14.04 -7.22 -11.58
CA THR A 29 12.65 -7.10 -11.12
C THR A 29 12.13 -5.67 -11.29
N ALA A 30 12.94 -4.67 -10.96
CA ALA A 30 12.59 -3.26 -11.15
C ALA A 30 12.44 -2.91 -12.65
N ALA A 31 13.37 -3.35 -13.49
CA ALA A 31 13.30 -3.14 -14.95
C ALA A 31 12.04 -3.77 -15.55
N MET A 32 11.68 -4.98 -15.12
CA MET A 32 10.44 -5.64 -15.54
C MET A 32 9.21 -4.81 -15.19
N VAL A 33 9.13 -4.24 -13.98
CA VAL A 33 8.01 -3.36 -13.59
C VAL A 33 7.94 -2.12 -14.48
N VAL A 34 9.06 -1.50 -14.80
CA VAL A 34 9.12 -0.37 -15.74
C VAL A 34 8.59 -0.77 -17.12
N LEU A 35 9.03 -1.91 -17.65
CA LEU A 35 8.58 -2.42 -18.96
C LEU A 35 7.08 -2.71 -19.02
N PHE A 36 6.45 -3.04 -17.89
CA PHE A 36 5.02 -3.31 -17.85
C PHE A 36 4.15 -2.07 -17.66
N LEU A 37 4.61 -1.08 -16.88
CA LEU A 37 3.78 0.06 -16.50
C LEU A 37 3.89 1.23 -17.47
N VAL A 38 5.12 1.56 -17.85
CA VAL A 38 5.40 2.77 -18.66
C VAL A 38 4.66 2.78 -20.00
N PRO A 39 4.58 1.67 -20.77
CA PRO A 39 3.99 1.70 -22.11
C PRO A 39 2.53 2.14 -22.13
N TYR A 40 1.66 1.52 -21.33
CA TYR A 40 0.24 1.86 -21.34
C TYR A 40 -0.03 3.21 -20.68
N LEU A 41 0.63 3.52 -19.56
CA LEU A 41 0.43 4.79 -18.85
C LEU A 41 0.91 5.98 -19.69
N GLY A 42 2.05 5.84 -20.40
CA GLY A 42 2.49 6.84 -21.37
C GLY A 42 1.56 6.95 -22.56
N LEU A 43 1.05 5.82 -23.05
CA LEU A 43 0.11 5.79 -24.16
C LEU A 43 -1.22 6.46 -23.78
N SER A 44 -1.74 6.28 -22.56
CA SER A 44 -3.03 6.83 -22.13
C SER A 44 -3.11 8.36 -22.25
N SER A 45 -2.02 9.07 -22.06
CA SER A 45 -1.95 10.53 -22.23
C SER A 45 -1.44 10.97 -23.61
N ALA A 46 -0.75 10.07 -24.35
CA ALA A 46 -0.32 10.33 -25.72
C ALA A 46 -1.45 10.30 -26.76
N LEU A 47 -2.60 9.69 -26.42
CA LEU A 47 -3.65 9.44 -27.38
C LEU A 47 -4.50 10.66 -27.75
N LEU A 48 -4.56 11.68 -26.92
CA LEU A 48 -5.36 12.89 -27.19
C LEU A 48 -5.07 13.51 -28.57
N PRO A 49 -3.83 13.83 -28.97
CA PRO A 49 -3.54 14.34 -30.29
C PRO A 49 -3.63 13.28 -31.41
N LEU A 50 -3.65 11.99 -31.08
CA LEU A 50 -3.71 10.89 -32.04
C LEU A 50 -5.14 10.46 -32.39
N THR A 51 -6.13 10.77 -31.55
CA THR A 51 -7.54 10.39 -31.73
C THR A 51 -8.07 10.70 -33.14
N PRO A 52 -7.95 11.91 -33.69
CA PRO A 52 -8.47 12.21 -35.03
C PRO A 52 -7.72 11.44 -36.13
N ILE A 53 -6.43 11.18 -35.96
CA ILE A 53 -5.61 10.43 -36.92
C ILE A 53 -6.01 8.97 -36.94
N ILE A 54 -6.20 8.36 -35.75
CA ILE A 54 -6.66 6.97 -35.62
C ILE A 54 -8.06 6.82 -36.23
N ALA A 55 -8.97 7.74 -35.89
CA ALA A 55 -10.34 7.73 -36.39
C ALA A 55 -10.40 7.82 -37.93
N SER A 56 -9.62 8.72 -38.52
CA SER A 56 -9.56 8.86 -39.98
C SER A 56 -8.98 7.63 -40.67
N GLN A 57 -7.91 7.03 -40.13
CA GLN A 57 -7.27 5.85 -40.74
C GLN A 57 -8.04 4.55 -40.53
N LEU A 58 -8.87 4.47 -39.50
CA LEU A 58 -9.78 3.33 -39.28
C LEU A 58 -11.17 3.57 -39.84
N HIS A 59 -11.41 4.70 -40.54
CA HIS A 59 -12.70 5.09 -41.14
C HIS A 59 -13.87 5.08 -40.13
N VAL A 60 -13.65 5.60 -38.92
CA VAL A 60 -14.66 5.67 -37.86
C VAL A 60 -14.75 7.06 -37.27
N SER A 61 -15.77 7.31 -36.44
CA SER A 61 -15.90 8.56 -35.71
C SER A 61 -14.86 8.65 -34.59
N THR A 62 -14.47 9.86 -34.21
CA THR A 62 -13.64 10.13 -33.02
C THR A 62 -14.31 9.62 -31.75
N GLN A 63 -15.65 9.61 -31.71
CA GLN A 63 -16.44 9.04 -30.61
C GLN A 63 -16.14 7.55 -30.41
N THR A 64 -16.09 6.75 -31.48
CA THR A 64 -15.76 5.32 -31.41
C THR A 64 -14.38 5.09 -30.78
N ILE A 65 -13.40 5.93 -31.12
CA ILE A 65 -12.07 5.84 -30.53
C ILE A 65 -12.08 6.28 -29.05
N ASN A 66 -12.80 7.32 -28.69
CA ASN A 66 -12.96 7.77 -27.30
C ASN A 66 -13.66 6.72 -26.43
N LEU A 67 -14.67 6.02 -26.96
CA LEU A 67 -15.29 4.86 -26.29
C LEU A 67 -14.26 3.75 -26.06
N GLY A 68 -13.41 3.47 -27.05
CA GLY A 68 -12.31 2.52 -26.90
C GLY A 68 -11.36 2.87 -25.75
N TYR A 69 -11.04 4.17 -25.60
CA TYR A 69 -10.21 4.65 -24.48
C TYR A 69 -10.94 4.54 -23.14
N GLY A 70 -12.21 4.91 -23.09
CA GLY A 70 -13.03 4.72 -21.89
C GLY A 70 -13.05 3.26 -21.46
N LEU A 71 -13.30 2.34 -22.37
CA LEU A 71 -13.31 0.90 -22.10
C LEU A 71 -11.93 0.36 -21.68
N ALA A 72 -10.83 0.88 -22.24
CA ALA A 72 -9.48 0.49 -21.83
C ALA A 72 -9.18 0.96 -20.38
N ASN A 73 -9.61 2.16 -20.01
CA ASN A 73 -9.51 2.66 -18.64
C ASN A 73 -10.44 1.88 -17.69
N ALA A 74 -11.63 1.46 -18.13
CA ALA A 74 -12.48 0.54 -17.39
C ALA A 74 -11.77 -0.81 -17.17
N GLY A 75 -11.14 -1.37 -18.21
CA GLY A 75 -10.31 -2.57 -18.12
C GLY A 75 -9.20 -2.42 -17.09
N TYR A 76 -8.52 -1.28 -17.09
CA TYR A 76 -7.49 -0.97 -16.07
C TYR A 76 -8.08 -0.97 -14.65
N ALA A 77 -9.22 -0.33 -14.43
CA ALA A 77 -9.89 -0.30 -13.13
C ALA A 77 -10.31 -1.72 -12.67
N VAL A 78 -10.91 -2.51 -13.55
CA VAL A 78 -11.31 -3.90 -13.27
C VAL A 78 -10.11 -4.76 -12.92
N GLY A 79 -9.01 -4.61 -13.65
CA GLY A 79 -7.79 -5.40 -13.46
C GLY A 79 -7.18 -5.23 -12.07
N THR A 80 -7.34 -4.08 -11.41
CA THR A 80 -6.85 -3.87 -10.05
C THR A 80 -7.52 -4.83 -9.05
N VAL A 81 -8.84 -5.01 -9.15
CA VAL A 81 -9.62 -5.90 -8.27
C VAL A 81 -9.40 -7.37 -8.64
N LEU A 82 -9.42 -7.67 -9.94
CA LEU A 82 -9.22 -9.03 -10.45
C LEU A 82 -7.84 -9.58 -10.09
N ALA A 83 -6.80 -8.74 -10.10
CA ALA A 83 -5.45 -9.14 -9.74
C ALA A 83 -5.37 -9.72 -8.32
N VAL A 84 -6.07 -9.12 -7.36
CA VAL A 84 -6.10 -9.59 -5.96
C VAL A 84 -6.70 -10.99 -5.87
N GLN A 85 -7.83 -11.22 -6.56
CA GLN A 85 -8.52 -12.51 -6.53
C GLN A 85 -7.65 -13.63 -7.13
N ILE A 86 -6.94 -13.34 -8.23
CA ILE A 86 -6.13 -14.35 -8.92
C ILE A 86 -4.82 -14.59 -8.14
N ALA A 87 -4.21 -13.53 -7.59
CA ALA A 87 -2.93 -13.61 -6.89
C ALA A 87 -2.96 -14.53 -5.66
N GLN A 88 -4.10 -14.66 -5.00
CA GLN A 88 -4.26 -15.55 -3.85
C GLN A 88 -4.16 -17.02 -4.24
N ARG A 89 -4.57 -17.40 -5.47
CA ARG A 89 -4.83 -18.78 -5.90
C ARG A 89 -3.88 -19.35 -6.93
N ARG A 90 -3.08 -18.49 -7.57
CA ARG A 90 -2.22 -18.90 -8.68
C ARG A 90 -0.76 -18.60 -8.37
N PRO A 91 0.16 -19.46 -8.83
CA PRO A 91 1.59 -19.21 -8.73
C PRO A 91 1.97 -17.90 -9.40
N GLN A 92 2.81 -17.10 -8.74
CA GLN A 92 3.14 -15.75 -9.19
C GLN A 92 3.77 -15.71 -10.59
N ARG A 93 4.70 -16.62 -10.90
CA ARG A 93 5.32 -16.72 -12.22
C ARG A 93 4.29 -16.94 -13.31
N ARG A 94 3.35 -17.88 -13.12
CA ARG A 94 2.29 -18.15 -14.10
C ARG A 94 1.42 -16.93 -14.34
N MET A 95 1.03 -16.21 -13.30
CA MET A 95 0.26 -14.97 -13.42
C MET A 95 1.01 -13.93 -14.24
N MET A 96 2.26 -13.64 -13.87
CA MET A 96 3.09 -12.64 -14.54
C MET A 96 3.27 -12.97 -16.03
N VAL A 97 3.56 -14.23 -16.37
CA VAL A 97 3.74 -14.68 -17.75
C VAL A 97 2.43 -14.60 -18.54
N VAL A 98 1.30 -15.03 -17.97
CA VAL A 98 -0.01 -14.96 -18.65
C VAL A 98 -0.41 -13.50 -18.89
N TYR A 99 -0.30 -12.64 -17.90
CA TYR A 99 -0.66 -11.24 -18.06
C TYR A 99 0.26 -10.51 -19.05
N ALA A 100 1.56 -10.79 -19.00
CA ALA A 100 2.52 -10.24 -19.96
C ALA A 100 2.24 -10.74 -21.39
N SER A 101 1.90 -12.03 -21.56
CA SER A 101 1.52 -12.56 -22.87
C SER A 101 0.26 -11.91 -23.41
N LEU A 102 -0.76 -11.72 -22.57
CA LEU A 102 -1.99 -11.01 -22.95
C LEU A 102 -1.72 -9.53 -23.26
N LEU A 103 -0.80 -8.88 -22.54
CA LEU A 103 -0.38 -7.52 -22.84
C LEU A 103 0.29 -7.43 -24.22
N VAL A 104 1.16 -8.39 -24.57
CA VAL A 104 1.79 -8.47 -25.90
C VAL A 104 0.72 -8.67 -26.97
N ILE A 105 -0.18 -9.64 -26.77
CA ILE A 105 -1.28 -9.91 -27.72
C ILE A 105 -2.14 -8.66 -27.91
N GLY A 106 -2.57 -8.00 -26.82
CA GLY A 106 -3.36 -6.77 -26.88
C GLY A 106 -2.62 -5.65 -27.62
N SER A 107 -1.31 -5.50 -27.38
CA SER A 107 -0.50 -4.48 -28.03
C SER A 107 -0.32 -4.74 -29.52
N VAL A 108 -0.11 -6.00 -29.92
CA VAL A 108 -0.04 -6.40 -31.32
C VAL A 108 -1.39 -6.21 -32.03
N LEU A 109 -2.50 -6.59 -31.37
CA LEU A 109 -3.84 -6.38 -31.92
C LEU A 109 -4.12 -4.89 -32.16
N ALA A 110 -3.78 -4.03 -31.20
CA ALA A 110 -3.96 -2.60 -31.34
C ALA A 110 -3.06 -2.02 -32.46
N ALA A 111 -1.79 -2.42 -32.54
CA ALA A 111 -0.83 -1.95 -33.55
C ALA A 111 -1.21 -2.36 -34.98
N ALA A 112 -1.68 -3.61 -35.14
CA ALA A 112 -2.07 -4.21 -36.42
C ALA A 112 -3.54 -3.97 -36.78
N ALA A 113 -4.28 -3.17 -36.01
CA ALA A 113 -5.71 -2.99 -36.19
C ALA A 113 -6.09 -2.50 -37.58
N THR A 114 -6.98 -3.23 -38.24
CA THR A 114 -7.58 -2.90 -39.52
C THR A 114 -8.99 -2.32 -39.39
N GLY A 115 -9.58 -2.40 -38.19
CA GLY A 115 -10.89 -1.87 -37.88
C GLY A 115 -11.04 -1.54 -36.40
N PRO A 116 -12.14 -0.84 -36.00
CA PRO A 116 -12.33 -0.33 -34.66
C PRO A 116 -12.42 -1.43 -33.60
N ALA A 117 -13.09 -2.56 -33.90
CA ALA A 117 -13.23 -3.64 -32.93
C ALA A 117 -11.88 -4.23 -32.53
N MET A 118 -10.99 -4.46 -33.48
CA MET A 118 -9.65 -4.99 -33.24
C MET A 118 -8.81 -4.01 -32.42
N PHE A 119 -8.91 -2.71 -32.74
CA PHE A 119 -8.24 -1.65 -31.96
C PHE A 119 -8.74 -1.59 -30.52
N ILE A 120 -10.07 -1.55 -30.32
CA ILE A 120 -10.70 -1.45 -29.00
C ILE A 120 -10.33 -2.67 -28.14
N VAL A 121 -10.50 -3.90 -28.68
CA VAL A 121 -10.14 -5.12 -27.94
C VAL A 121 -8.68 -5.13 -27.54
N GLY A 122 -7.77 -4.78 -28.48
CA GLY A 122 -6.34 -4.68 -28.20
C GLY A 122 -6.04 -3.66 -27.08
N HIS A 123 -6.66 -2.49 -27.15
CA HIS A 123 -6.44 -1.43 -26.18
C HIS A 123 -7.04 -1.73 -24.79
N VAL A 124 -8.20 -2.36 -24.74
CA VAL A 124 -8.81 -2.87 -23.48
C VAL A 124 -7.91 -3.91 -22.82
N LEU A 125 -7.35 -4.83 -23.61
CA LEU A 125 -6.37 -5.80 -23.07
C LEU A 125 -5.12 -5.12 -22.53
N GLN A 126 -4.62 -4.08 -23.18
CA GLN A 126 -3.49 -3.28 -22.66
C GLN A 126 -3.81 -2.68 -21.29
N GLY A 127 -4.95 -2.02 -21.14
CA GLY A 127 -5.38 -1.44 -19.87
C GLY A 127 -5.53 -2.49 -18.75
N LEU A 128 -6.31 -3.54 -19.03
CA LEU A 128 -6.54 -4.64 -18.10
C LEU A 128 -5.25 -5.31 -17.65
N CYS A 129 -4.38 -5.69 -18.59
CA CYS A 129 -3.16 -6.41 -18.25
C CYS A 129 -2.13 -5.54 -17.53
N THR A 130 -2.06 -4.23 -17.83
CA THR A 130 -1.16 -3.31 -17.13
C THR A 130 -1.51 -3.21 -15.65
N SER A 131 -2.78 -3.07 -15.29
CA SER A 131 -3.19 -3.04 -13.88
C SER A 131 -3.04 -4.40 -13.19
N LEU A 132 -3.33 -5.51 -13.88
CA LEU A 132 -3.05 -6.87 -13.37
C LEU A 132 -1.55 -7.03 -13.02
N LEU A 133 -0.67 -6.58 -13.92
CA LEU A 133 0.79 -6.64 -13.72
C LEU A 133 1.25 -5.69 -12.62
N LEU A 134 0.69 -4.47 -12.53
CA LEU A 134 0.99 -3.52 -11.46
C LEU A 134 0.74 -4.14 -10.07
N ILE A 135 -0.47 -4.66 -9.87
CA ILE A 135 -0.87 -5.22 -8.57
C ILE A 135 -0.13 -6.53 -8.27
N ALA A 136 0.13 -7.37 -9.28
CA ALA A 136 0.88 -8.61 -9.08
C ALA A 136 2.39 -8.38 -8.84
N ALA A 137 2.99 -7.34 -9.43
CA ALA A 137 4.41 -7.01 -9.28
C ALA A 137 4.74 -6.19 -8.03
N THR A 138 3.74 -5.54 -7.42
CA THR A 138 3.95 -4.68 -6.23
C THR A 138 4.54 -5.44 -5.03
N PRO A 139 3.99 -6.59 -4.57
CA PRO A 139 4.53 -7.29 -3.42
C PRO A 139 5.99 -7.74 -3.60
N PRO A 140 6.38 -8.41 -4.69
CA PRO A 140 7.77 -8.85 -4.85
C PRO A 140 8.76 -7.69 -4.97
N LEU A 141 8.37 -6.56 -5.56
CA LEU A 141 9.26 -5.40 -5.66
C LEU A 141 9.39 -4.65 -4.33
N VAL A 142 8.32 -4.60 -3.53
CA VAL A 142 8.28 -3.87 -2.26
C VAL A 142 8.83 -4.73 -1.10
N LEU A 143 8.42 -6.01 -1.02
CA LEU A 143 8.71 -6.89 0.12
C LEU A 143 9.84 -7.88 -0.16
N GLY A 144 10.17 -8.12 -1.43
CA GLY A 144 11.18 -9.13 -1.83
C GLY A 144 12.64 -8.70 -1.65
N TYR A 145 12.91 -7.48 -1.18
CA TYR A 145 14.26 -6.92 -1.10
C TYR A 145 14.47 -6.16 0.21
N PRO A 146 15.76 -5.95 0.65
CA PRO A 146 16.06 -5.23 1.88
C PRO A 146 15.46 -3.81 1.92
N VAL A 147 15.20 -3.30 3.12
CA VAL A 147 14.64 -1.94 3.38
C VAL A 147 15.40 -0.84 2.62
N SER A 148 16.72 -0.99 2.43
CA SER A 148 17.54 -0.04 1.66
C SER A 148 17.08 0.14 0.20
N LYS A 149 16.38 -0.84 -0.38
CA LYS A 149 15.85 -0.79 -1.75
C LYS A 149 14.46 -0.14 -1.85
N LEU A 150 13.72 -0.03 -0.74
CA LEU A 150 12.40 0.61 -0.72
C LEU A 150 12.43 2.05 -1.25
N ARG A 151 13.49 2.79 -0.95
CA ARG A 151 13.70 4.13 -1.48
C ARG A 151 13.72 4.16 -3.01
N SER A 152 14.52 3.29 -3.61
CA SER A 152 14.59 3.17 -5.08
C SER A 152 13.26 2.67 -5.66
N THR A 153 12.59 1.76 -4.99
CA THR A 153 11.26 1.25 -5.36
C THR A 153 10.23 2.38 -5.40
N ALA A 154 10.20 3.25 -4.39
CA ALA A 154 9.30 4.40 -4.35
C ALA A 154 9.54 5.38 -5.50
N VAL A 155 10.81 5.66 -5.83
CA VAL A 155 11.20 6.49 -6.99
C VAL A 155 10.72 5.85 -8.30
N ILE A 156 10.96 4.55 -8.48
CA ILE A 156 10.55 3.81 -9.68
C ILE A 156 9.03 3.84 -9.86
N PHE A 157 8.24 3.57 -8.82
CA PHE A 157 6.78 3.64 -8.91
C PHE A 157 6.30 5.05 -9.29
N ASN A 158 6.89 6.09 -8.69
CA ASN A 158 6.53 7.47 -9.02
C ASN A 158 6.81 7.80 -10.50
N LEU A 159 7.99 7.43 -11.00
CA LEU A 159 8.36 7.64 -12.40
C LEU A 159 7.53 6.77 -13.37
N CYS A 160 7.24 5.53 -13.02
CA CYS A 160 6.43 4.65 -13.88
C CYS A 160 4.99 5.13 -14.01
N ILE A 161 4.41 5.67 -12.94
CA ILE A 161 3.00 6.09 -12.94
C ILE A 161 2.88 7.51 -13.52
N PHE A 162 3.58 8.50 -12.97
CA PHE A 162 3.41 9.90 -13.36
C PHE A 162 4.42 10.40 -14.37
N GLY A 163 5.67 9.94 -14.31
CA GLY A 163 6.64 10.25 -15.34
C GLY A 163 6.22 9.73 -16.72
N ALA A 164 5.63 8.53 -16.77
CA ALA A 164 5.09 7.96 -18.00
C ALA A 164 3.90 8.79 -18.55
N VAL A 165 2.96 9.17 -17.67
CA VAL A 165 1.82 10.03 -18.06
C VAL A 165 2.29 11.39 -18.53
N ALA A 166 3.23 12.04 -17.82
CA ALA A 166 3.79 13.33 -18.20
C ALA A 166 4.59 13.32 -19.51
N ALA A 167 5.14 12.16 -19.91
CA ALA A 167 5.79 12.00 -21.21
C ALA A 167 4.81 11.92 -22.38
N GLY A 168 3.54 11.57 -22.11
CA GLY A 168 2.53 11.32 -23.14
C GLY A 168 2.28 12.47 -24.10
N PRO A 169 2.09 13.72 -23.67
CA PRO A 169 1.88 14.85 -24.59
C PRO A 169 3.02 15.03 -25.60
N LEU A 170 4.27 14.85 -25.18
CA LEU A 170 5.43 14.88 -26.07
C LEU A 170 5.42 13.72 -27.07
N ILE A 171 5.20 12.50 -26.58
CA ILE A 171 5.17 11.28 -27.41
C ILE A 171 4.02 11.37 -28.41
N GLY A 172 2.82 11.72 -27.96
CA GLY A 172 1.64 11.88 -28.80
C GLY A 172 1.80 13.01 -29.82
N GLY A 173 2.32 14.15 -29.41
CA GLY A 173 2.59 15.28 -30.30
C GLY A 173 3.62 14.97 -31.37
N ALA A 174 4.69 14.24 -31.03
CA ALA A 174 5.69 13.79 -32.00
C ALA A 174 5.07 12.84 -33.04
N GLN A 175 4.33 11.82 -32.60
CA GLN A 175 3.68 10.88 -33.50
C GLN A 175 2.60 11.54 -34.38
N ALA A 176 1.82 12.46 -33.81
CA ALA A 176 0.82 13.23 -34.56
C ALA A 176 1.44 14.08 -35.66
N SER A 177 2.66 14.60 -35.47
CA SER A 177 3.38 15.38 -36.50
C SER A 177 3.77 14.54 -37.71
N PHE A 178 3.94 13.22 -37.53
CA PHE A 178 4.20 12.27 -38.63
C PHE A 178 2.91 11.66 -39.20
N HIS A 179 1.72 12.04 -38.71
CA HIS A 179 0.42 11.44 -39.06
C HIS A 179 0.40 9.90 -38.93
N ALA A 180 1.21 9.38 -38.01
CA ALA A 180 1.44 7.96 -37.83
C ALA A 180 1.23 7.56 -36.36
N TRP A 181 0.25 6.71 -36.08
CA TRP A 181 -0.01 6.21 -34.73
C TRP A 181 0.49 4.76 -34.52
N ARG A 182 0.50 3.94 -35.58
CA ARG A 182 0.89 2.53 -35.52
C ARG A 182 2.32 2.30 -34.99
N PRO A 183 3.34 3.08 -35.36
CA PRO A 183 4.70 2.89 -34.83
C PRO A 183 4.77 2.96 -33.32
N LEU A 184 4.00 3.84 -32.67
CA LEU A 184 3.93 3.93 -31.22
C LEU A 184 3.40 2.63 -30.60
N PHE A 185 2.32 2.07 -31.17
CA PHE A 185 1.74 0.82 -30.67
C PHE A 185 2.67 -0.39 -30.90
N TRP A 186 3.44 -0.42 -32.00
CA TRP A 186 4.47 -1.43 -32.23
C TRP A 186 5.64 -1.31 -31.22
N ILE A 187 6.05 -0.10 -30.86
CA ILE A 187 7.04 0.14 -29.80
C ILE A 187 6.49 -0.41 -28.47
N VAL A 188 5.23 -0.12 -28.14
CA VAL A 188 4.57 -0.64 -26.95
C VAL A 188 4.53 -2.18 -26.96
N ALA A 189 4.24 -2.80 -28.09
CA ALA A 189 4.28 -4.25 -28.24
C ALA A 189 5.67 -4.83 -28.03
N GLY A 190 6.71 -4.19 -28.55
CA GLY A 190 8.12 -4.58 -28.36
C GLY A 190 8.55 -4.48 -26.90
N ILE A 191 8.16 -3.40 -26.20
CA ILE A 191 8.45 -3.22 -24.77
C ILE A 191 7.70 -4.26 -23.94
N ALA A 192 6.43 -4.53 -24.25
CA ALA A 192 5.64 -5.57 -23.58
C ALA A 192 6.28 -6.97 -23.77
N PHE A 193 6.78 -7.26 -24.97
CA PHE A 193 7.51 -8.51 -25.25
C PHE A 193 8.81 -8.60 -24.44
N ALA A 194 9.59 -7.52 -24.35
CA ALA A 194 10.76 -7.48 -23.50
C ALA A 194 10.39 -7.73 -22.01
N GLY A 195 9.28 -7.15 -21.54
CA GLY A 195 8.73 -7.42 -20.21
C GLY A 195 8.34 -8.89 -20.01
N LEU A 196 7.74 -9.53 -21.02
CA LEU A 196 7.42 -10.97 -20.99
C LEU A 196 8.69 -11.81 -20.83
N VAL A 197 9.73 -11.54 -21.63
CA VAL A 197 11.02 -12.21 -21.52
C VAL A 197 11.62 -12.02 -20.13
N MET A 198 11.60 -10.78 -19.61
CA MET A 198 12.09 -10.49 -18.26
C MET A 198 11.30 -11.25 -17.18
N SER A 199 9.98 -11.41 -17.31
CA SER A 199 9.20 -12.17 -16.32
C SER A 199 9.53 -13.66 -16.33
N LEU A 200 9.83 -14.24 -17.51
CA LEU A 200 10.28 -15.63 -17.64
C LEU A 200 11.62 -15.87 -16.95
N LEU A 201 12.52 -14.87 -16.98
CA LEU A 201 13.87 -14.95 -16.42
C LEU A 201 13.95 -14.62 -14.92
N THR A 202 13.01 -13.82 -14.41
CA THR A 202 13.09 -13.22 -13.05
C THR A 202 12.33 -14.02 -12.01
N PHE A 203 11.18 -14.63 -12.35
CA PHE A 203 10.34 -15.33 -11.37
C PHE A 203 10.66 -16.83 -11.28
N SER A 204 10.56 -17.35 -10.04
CA SER A 204 10.58 -18.79 -9.75
C SER A 204 9.15 -19.34 -9.62
N ASP A 205 8.98 -20.64 -9.82
CA ASP A 205 7.72 -21.33 -9.61
C ASP A 205 7.45 -21.55 -8.11
N ALA A 206 7.06 -20.51 -7.39
CA ALA A 206 6.61 -20.62 -6.02
C ALA A 206 5.13 -21.06 -5.96
N PRO A 207 4.74 -21.90 -4.97
CA PRO A 207 3.34 -22.29 -4.79
C PRO A 207 2.47 -21.06 -4.50
N PRO A 208 1.14 -21.11 -4.79
CA PRO A 208 0.23 -20.03 -4.47
C PRO A 208 0.09 -19.83 -2.96
N ALA A 209 -0.19 -18.60 -2.55
CA ALA A 209 -0.27 -18.21 -1.14
C ALA A 209 -1.42 -18.90 -0.38
N ASP A 210 -2.59 -19.09 -1.03
CA ASP A 210 -3.76 -19.73 -0.40
C ASP A 210 -4.71 -20.29 -1.47
N LEU A 211 -4.70 -21.62 -1.63
CA LEU A 211 -5.62 -22.30 -2.55
C LEU A 211 -7.07 -22.31 -2.05
N SER A 212 -7.27 -22.13 -0.75
CA SER A 212 -8.59 -22.17 -0.09
C SER A 212 -9.27 -20.79 -0.05
N ALA A 213 -8.59 -19.71 -0.45
CA ALA A 213 -9.13 -18.36 -0.43
C ALA A 213 -10.50 -18.29 -1.12
N PRO A 214 -11.54 -17.69 -0.50
CA PRO A 214 -12.86 -17.63 -1.08
C PRO A 214 -12.88 -16.84 -2.38
N ARG A 215 -13.72 -17.25 -3.34
CA ARG A 215 -13.98 -16.47 -4.55
C ARG A 215 -15.03 -15.42 -4.22
N ASP A 216 -14.80 -14.21 -4.68
CA ASP A 216 -15.78 -13.13 -4.58
C ASP A 216 -16.21 -12.64 -5.98
N PRO A 217 -17.09 -13.39 -6.66
CA PRO A 217 -17.58 -12.99 -7.97
C PRO A 217 -18.45 -11.73 -7.91
N ALA A 218 -19.05 -11.42 -6.75
CA ALA A 218 -19.87 -10.22 -6.57
C ALA A 218 -19.00 -8.96 -6.59
N ALA A 219 -17.88 -8.97 -5.87
CA ALA A 219 -16.92 -7.86 -5.90
C ALA A 219 -16.38 -7.60 -7.33
N ILE A 220 -15.99 -8.68 -8.03
CA ILE A 220 -15.51 -8.58 -9.43
C ILE A 220 -16.63 -8.07 -10.34
N GLY A 221 -17.85 -8.60 -10.20
CA GLY A 221 -19.01 -8.17 -10.98
C GLY A 221 -19.33 -6.69 -10.78
N LEU A 222 -19.37 -6.21 -9.54
CA LEU A 222 -19.59 -4.80 -9.21
C LEU A 222 -18.47 -3.90 -9.76
N ALA A 223 -17.20 -4.33 -9.63
CA ALA A 223 -16.07 -3.59 -10.19
C ALA A 223 -16.15 -3.51 -11.71
N ALA A 224 -16.44 -4.63 -12.38
CA ALA A 224 -16.51 -4.70 -13.84
C ALA A 224 -17.67 -3.90 -14.40
N THR A 225 -18.90 -4.17 -13.96
CA THR A 225 -20.10 -3.46 -14.44
C THR A 225 -20.07 -1.99 -14.07
N GLY A 226 -19.64 -1.66 -12.85
CA GLY A 226 -19.52 -0.28 -12.38
C GLY A 226 -18.51 0.52 -13.17
N SER A 227 -17.30 -0.02 -13.39
CA SER A 227 -16.26 0.67 -14.17
C SER A 227 -16.66 0.81 -15.64
N VAL A 228 -17.14 -0.25 -16.27
CA VAL A 228 -17.57 -0.20 -17.69
C VAL A 228 -18.69 0.82 -17.87
N ALA A 229 -19.72 0.81 -17.03
CA ALA A 229 -20.81 1.77 -17.13
C ALA A 229 -20.36 3.22 -16.88
N ALA A 230 -19.54 3.47 -15.86
CA ALA A 230 -19.02 4.80 -15.56
C ALA A 230 -18.18 5.37 -16.70
N PHE A 231 -17.24 4.59 -17.23
CA PHE A 231 -16.37 5.04 -18.32
C PHE A 231 -17.10 5.15 -19.66
N TRP A 232 -18.07 4.27 -19.90
CA TRP A 232 -18.96 4.41 -21.07
C TRP A 232 -19.72 5.72 -21.02
N GLY A 233 -20.43 6.00 -19.91
CA GLY A 233 -21.17 7.24 -19.74
C GLY A 233 -20.29 8.49 -19.82
N ALA A 234 -19.07 8.46 -19.25
CA ALA A 234 -18.13 9.56 -19.37
C ALA A 234 -17.63 9.78 -20.81
N ALA A 235 -17.46 8.72 -21.60
CA ALA A 235 -17.08 8.83 -23.01
C ALA A 235 -18.24 9.37 -23.88
N GLU A 236 -19.49 8.98 -23.57
CA GLU A 236 -20.68 9.51 -24.26
C GLU A 236 -20.91 11.01 -24.00
N LEU A 237 -20.48 11.54 -22.85
CA LEU A 237 -20.54 12.98 -22.58
C LEU A 237 -19.76 13.82 -23.60
N LEU A 238 -18.77 13.26 -24.30
CA LEU A 238 -17.99 14.01 -25.30
C LEU A 238 -18.82 14.38 -26.54
N THR A 239 -19.95 13.73 -26.77
CA THR A 239 -20.82 13.94 -27.95
C THR A 239 -22.28 14.27 -27.60
N HIS A 240 -22.72 13.93 -26.40
CA HIS A 240 -24.09 14.13 -25.93
C HIS A 240 -24.17 15.29 -24.94
N ARG A 241 -25.37 15.86 -24.78
CA ARG A 241 -25.60 16.90 -23.75
C ARG A 241 -25.50 16.31 -22.35
N PHE A 242 -25.13 17.13 -21.36
CA PHE A 242 -24.92 16.70 -19.97
C PHE A 242 -26.10 15.95 -19.35
N LEU A 243 -27.33 16.32 -19.71
CA LEU A 243 -28.55 15.66 -19.22
C LEU A 243 -29.10 14.58 -20.17
N ASP A 244 -28.33 14.20 -21.20
CA ASP A 244 -28.75 13.14 -22.09
C ASP A 244 -28.74 11.79 -21.33
N PRO A 245 -29.87 11.05 -21.30
CA PRO A 245 -29.97 9.77 -20.63
C PRO A 245 -28.90 8.74 -21.07
N VAL A 246 -28.49 8.80 -22.34
CA VAL A 246 -27.48 7.88 -22.90
C VAL A 246 -26.11 8.03 -22.20
N ALA A 247 -25.75 9.24 -21.80
CA ALA A 247 -24.50 9.52 -21.12
C ALA A 247 -24.67 9.47 -19.57
N VAL A 248 -25.71 10.14 -19.05
CA VAL A 248 -25.87 10.34 -17.59
C VAL A 248 -26.28 9.06 -16.88
N ILE A 249 -27.18 8.25 -17.45
CA ILE A 249 -27.64 7.03 -16.78
C ILE A 249 -26.49 6.05 -16.57
N PRO A 250 -25.70 5.67 -17.62
CA PRO A 250 -24.55 4.76 -17.40
C PRO A 250 -23.52 5.33 -16.43
N LEU A 251 -23.23 6.64 -16.50
CA LEU A 251 -22.27 7.28 -15.60
C LEU A 251 -22.73 7.17 -14.13
N LEU A 252 -23.97 7.55 -13.83
CA LEU A 252 -24.50 7.51 -12.46
C LEU A 252 -24.68 6.08 -11.95
N VAL A 253 -25.18 5.17 -12.79
CA VAL A 253 -25.29 3.73 -12.46
C VAL A 253 -23.89 3.16 -12.18
N GLY A 254 -22.93 3.47 -13.04
CA GLY A 254 -21.55 3.02 -12.84
C GLY A 254 -20.93 3.50 -11.54
N LEU A 255 -21.07 4.79 -11.23
CA LEU A 255 -20.60 5.36 -9.96
C LEU A 255 -21.35 4.75 -8.75
N ALA A 256 -22.66 4.54 -8.85
CA ALA A 256 -23.45 3.89 -7.80
C ALA A 256 -22.97 2.44 -7.55
N LEU A 257 -22.65 1.69 -8.61
CA LEU A 257 -22.11 0.32 -8.49
C LEU A 257 -20.71 0.31 -7.86
N ILE A 258 -19.86 1.31 -8.14
CA ILE A 258 -18.55 1.45 -7.46
C ILE A 258 -18.75 1.78 -5.97
N VAL A 259 -19.69 2.65 -5.64
CA VAL A 259 -20.05 2.92 -4.24
C VAL A 259 -20.60 1.64 -3.58
N ALA A 260 -21.45 0.89 -4.29
CA ALA A 260 -21.96 -0.40 -3.82
C ALA A 260 -20.83 -1.42 -3.58
N LEU A 261 -19.80 -1.47 -4.45
CA LEU A 261 -18.59 -2.27 -4.24
C LEU A 261 -17.89 -1.88 -2.93
N VAL A 262 -17.67 -0.58 -2.71
CA VAL A 262 -17.02 -0.09 -1.49
C VAL A 262 -17.83 -0.47 -0.25
N VAL A 263 -19.16 -0.30 -0.28
CA VAL A 263 -20.05 -0.66 0.84
C VAL A 263 -20.09 -2.18 1.05
N TYR A 264 -20.14 -2.96 -0.04
CA TYR A 264 -20.12 -4.41 0.00
C TYR A 264 -18.85 -4.93 0.66
N GLU A 265 -17.68 -4.50 0.20
CA GLU A 265 -16.37 -4.89 0.74
C GLU A 265 -16.17 -4.41 2.19
N TYR A 266 -16.73 -3.25 2.56
CA TYR A 266 -16.69 -2.77 3.94
C TYR A 266 -17.51 -3.66 4.88
N ARG A 267 -18.63 -4.24 4.42
CA ARG A 267 -19.53 -5.09 5.20
C ARG A 267 -19.18 -6.58 5.16
N ALA A 268 -18.46 -7.02 4.14
CA ALA A 268 -18.11 -8.43 3.95
C ALA A 268 -17.35 -9.00 5.16
N SER A 269 -17.65 -10.26 5.50
CA SER A 269 -16.93 -11.01 6.55
C SER A 269 -15.53 -11.41 6.10
N HIS A 270 -15.37 -11.76 4.82
CA HIS A 270 -14.10 -12.11 4.19
C HIS A 270 -13.85 -11.20 2.97
N PRO A 271 -13.52 -9.91 3.19
CA PRO A 271 -13.41 -8.95 2.11
C PRO A 271 -12.22 -9.27 1.19
N LEU A 272 -12.43 -9.12 -0.12
CA LEU A 272 -11.35 -9.18 -1.11
C LEU A 272 -10.42 -7.96 -0.96
N LEU A 273 -11.00 -6.78 -0.72
CA LEU A 273 -10.32 -5.51 -0.49
C LEU A 273 -10.42 -5.09 0.98
N ILE A 274 -9.33 -4.65 1.60
CA ILE A 274 -9.29 -4.38 3.06
C ILE A 274 -9.74 -2.95 3.35
N LEU A 275 -11.04 -2.65 3.24
CA LEU A 275 -11.56 -1.31 3.46
C LEU A 275 -11.70 -0.90 4.94
N ARG A 276 -12.07 -1.84 5.83
CA ARG A 276 -12.23 -1.51 7.27
C ARG A 276 -10.95 -0.96 7.90
N SER A 277 -9.81 -1.54 7.53
CA SER A 277 -8.51 -1.09 8.03
C SER A 277 -8.07 0.25 7.44
N LEU A 278 -8.59 0.60 6.24
CA LEU A 278 -8.37 1.91 5.62
C LEU A 278 -9.20 3.04 6.27
N ALA A 279 -10.25 2.71 7.05
CA ALA A 279 -11.10 3.70 7.72
C ALA A 279 -10.40 4.32 8.95
N SER A 280 -9.18 4.80 8.75
CA SER A 280 -8.38 5.52 9.73
C SER A 280 -7.80 6.80 9.11
N THR A 281 -7.33 7.71 9.93
CA THR A 281 -7.01 9.10 9.56
C THR A 281 -5.98 9.21 8.44
N ILE A 282 -4.83 8.52 8.55
CA ILE A 282 -3.73 8.63 7.57
C ILE A 282 -4.09 7.98 6.24
N PRO A 283 -4.62 6.73 6.17
CA PRO A 283 -5.06 6.14 4.91
C PRO A 283 -6.12 6.97 4.19
N VAL A 284 -7.14 7.46 4.91
CA VAL A 284 -8.19 8.29 4.28
C VAL A 284 -7.60 9.59 3.75
N THR A 285 -6.69 10.24 4.49
CA THR A 285 -5.96 11.41 3.99
C THR A 285 -5.19 11.09 2.71
N GLY A 286 -4.44 9.98 2.69
CA GLY A 286 -3.70 9.55 1.52
C GLY A 286 -4.61 9.30 0.31
N ILE A 287 -5.75 8.63 0.51
CA ILE A 287 -6.75 8.38 -0.56
C ILE A 287 -7.28 9.70 -1.12
N VAL A 288 -7.76 10.60 -0.25
CA VAL A 288 -8.36 11.87 -0.68
C VAL A 288 -7.34 12.74 -1.42
N VAL A 289 -6.13 12.88 -0.87
CA VAL A 289 -5.06 13.64 -1.52
C VAL A 289 -4.69 13.04 -2.88
N ALA A 290 -4.51 11.72 -2.97
CA ALA A 290 -4.17 11.06 -4.21
C ALA A 290 -5.26 11.20 -5.28
N MET A 291 -6.52 11.02 -4.91
CA MET A 291 -7.67 11.16 -5.83
C MET A 291 -7.81 12.61 -6.33
N CYS A 292 -7.83 13.58 -5.41
CA CYS A 292 -7.99 14.99 -5.77
C CYS A 292 -6.80 15.50 -6.61
N ALA A 293 -5.57 15.12 -6.26
CA ALA A 293 -4.39 15.51 -7.03
C ALA A 293 -4.39 14.89 -8.43
N ALA A 294 -4.68 13.59 -8.55
CA ALA A 294 -4.74 12.92 -9.84
C ALA A 294 -5.84 13.52 -10.73
N ALA A 295 -7.06 13.71 -10.20
CA ALA A 295 -8.16 14.33 -10.92
C ALA A 295 -7.85 15.76 -11.38
N ALA A 296 -7.31 16.58 -10.48
CA ALA A 296 -7.03 17.99 -10.77
C ALA A 296 -5.91 18.15 -11.81
N ALA A 297 -4.81 17.42 -11.65
CA ALA A 297 -3.65 17.55 -12.54
C ALA A 297 -3.93 17.01 -13.95
N THR A 298 -4.44 15.77 -14.07
CA THR A 298 -4.73 15.19 -15.40
C THR A 298 -5.79 16.00 -16.15
N SER A 299 -6.82 16.50 -15.46
CA SER A 299 -7.83 17.35 -16.06
C SER A 299 -7.26 18.72 -16.48
N ALA A 300 -6.44 19.36 -15.65
CA ALA A 300 -5.87 20.66 -15.97
C ALA A 300 -4.97 20.59 -17.21
N ILE A 301 -4.14 19.56 -17.33
CA ILE A 301 -3.29 19.33 -18.51
C ILE A 301 -4.14 19.05 -19.75
N ALA A 302 -5.14 18.17 -19.66
CA ALA A 302 -6.01 17.83 -20.79
C ALA A 302 -6.81 19.05 -21.28
N LEU A 303 -7.38 19.84 -20.37
CA LEU A 303 -8.12 21.07 -20.68
C LEU A 303 -7.21 22.11 -21.36
N THR A 304 -6.01 22.34 -20.79
CA THR A 304 -5.04 23.29 -21.34
C THR A 304 -4.56 22.85 -22.73
N ALA A 305 -4.24 21.56 -22.90
CA ALA A 305 -3.83 21.01 -24.18
C ALA A 305 -4.92 21.16 -25.25
N THR A 306 -6.18 20.97 -24.88
CA THR A 306 -7.34 21.12 -25.80
C THR A 306 -7.49 22.58 -26.27
N VAL A 307 -7.33 23.56 -25.37
CA VAL A 307 -7.41 24.98 -25.75
C VAL A 307 -6.25 25.41 -26.64
N LEU A 308 -5.06 24.93 -26.35
CA LEU A 308 -3.84 25.31 -27.08
C LEU A 308 -3.67 24.57 -28.42
N ALA A 309 -4.34 23.41 -28.60
CA ALA A 309 -4.23 22.60 -29.82
C ALA A 309 -4.45 23.37 -31.15
N PRO A 310 -5.43 24.30 -31.27
CA PRO A 310 -5.61 25.08 -32.50
C PRO A 310 -4.48 26.10 -32.78
N HIS A 311 -3.68 26.46 -31.77
CA HIS A 311 -2.69 27.53 -31.86
C HIS A 311 -1.26 27.04 -32.08
N TYR A 312 -1.01 25.73 -31.85
CA TYR A 312 0.32 25.15 -31.94
C TYR A 312 0.32 23.86 -32.77
N THR A 313 1.43 23.59 -33.46
CA THR A 313 1.62 22.26 -34.08
C THR A 313 1.66 21.18 -32.99
N PRO A 314 1.26 19.94 -33.29
CA PRO A 314 1.22 18.88 -32.29
C PRO A 314 2.53 18.66 -31.54
N LEU A 315 3.68 18.71 -32.25
CA LEU A 315 5.00 18.58 -31.62
C LEU A 315 5.30 19.77 -30.69
N ARG A 316 5.03 20.99 -31.15
CA ARG A 316 5.28 22.20 -30.33
C ARG A 316 4.40 22.20 -29.08
N LEU A 317 3.14 21.78 -29.23
CA LEU A 317 2.24 21.60 -28.08
C LEU A 317 2.81 20.60 -27.08
N GLY A 318 3.26 19.42 -27.55
CA GLY A 318 3.90 18.42 -26.70
C GLY A 318 5.16 18.93 -25.99
N LEU A 319 5.97 19.76 -26.67
CA LEU A 319 7.18 20.37 -26.08
C LEU A 319 6.86 21.36 -24.95
N LEU A 320 5.71 22.05 -24.97
CA LEU A 320 5.28 22.95 -23.89
C LEU A 320 5.00 22.18 -22.57
N PHE A 321 4.74 20.89 -22.63
CA PHE A 321 4.51 20.03 -21.46
C PHE A 321 5.76 19.23 -21.02
N VAL A 322 6.91 19.35 -21.70
CA VAL A 322 8.17 18.70 -21.26
C VAL A 322 8.58 19.10 -19.84
N PRO A 323 8.38 20.35 -19.38
CA PRO A 323 8.68 20.73 -18.00
C PRO A 323 7.88 19.95 -16.95
N GLU A 324 6.67 19.47 -17.26
CA GLU A 324 5.90 18.56 -16.40
C GLU A 324 6.67 17.26 -16.16
N LEU A 325 7.20 16.66 -17.23
CA LEU A 325 8.02 15.43 -17.13
C LEU A 325 9.30 15.68 -16.33
N ALA A 326 10.03 16.76 -16.61
CA ALA A 326 11.24 17.10 -15.89
C ALA A 326 10.97 17.29 -14.39
N ALA A 327 9.88 17.98 -14.07
CA ALA A 327 9.43 18.21 -12.71
C ALA A 327 9.01 16.88 -12.00
N ALA A 328 8.33 15.98 -12.71
CA ALA A 328 7.98 14.66 -12.19
C ALA A 328 9.22 13.83 -11.85
N VAL A 329 10.28 13.91 -12.67
CA VAL A 329 11.56 13.23 -12.37
C VAL A 329 12.22 13.82 -11.12
N VAL A 330 12.31 15.15 -11.03
CA VAL A 330 12.90 15.82 -9.86
C VAL A 330 12.14 15.46 -8.58
N THR A 331 10.81 15.54 -8.60
CA THR A 331 9.97 15.22 -7.43
C THR A 331 10.05 13.76 -7.04
N ALA A 332 10.18 12.83 -7.98
CA ALA A 332 10.40 11.42 -7.69
C ALA A 332 11.72 11.19 -6.95
N ILE A 333 12.79 11.86 -7.35
CA ILE A 333 14.10 11.81 -6.67
C ILE A 333 13.98 12.37 -5.25
N VAL A 334 13.37 13.56 -5.11
CA VAL A 334 13.12 14.19 -3.79
C VAL A 334 12.27 13.29 -2.92
N PHE A 335 11.23 12.67 -3.47
CA PHE A 335 10.41 11.69 -2.75
C PHE A 335 11.25 10.55 -2.20
N GLY A 336 12.16 9.99 -3.00
CA GLY A 336 13.09 8.97 -2.53
C GLY A 336 13.94 9.43 -1.32
N VAL A 337 14.29 10.71 -1.21
CA VAL A 337 15.02 11.26 -0.05
C VAL A 337 14.10 11.43 1.16
N VAL A 338 12.90 11.96 0.94
CA VAL A 338 11.92 12.29 2.00
C VAL A 338 11.25 11.03 2.55
N PHE A 339 11.18 9.96 1.76
CA PHE A 339 10.43 8.73 1.99
C PHE A 339 10.64 8.08 3.38
N SER A 340 11.88 8.06 3.88
CA SER A 340 12.23 7.49 5.19
C SER A 340 12.13 8.49 6.35
N THR A 341 11.66 9.70 6.10
CA THR A 341 11.57 10.78 7.09
C THR A 341 10.12 11.10 7.46
N ARG A 342 9.91 11.81 8.57
CA ARG A 342 8.60 12.35 8.93
C ARG A 342 8.06 13.39 7.94
N LEU A 343 8.90 13.91 7.05
CA LEU A 343 8.52 14.92 6.08
C LEU A 343 7.58 14.38 4.99
N ILE A 344 7.48 13.06 4.79
CA ILE A 344 6.59 12.44 3.81
C ILE A 344 5.12 12.91 3.94
N HIS A 345 4.66 13.12 5.18
CA HIS A 345 3.29 13.57 5.46
C HIS A 345 3.03 15.00 4.96
N TYR A 346 4.01 15.88 5.12
CA TYR A 346 3.92 17.27 4.66
C TYR A 346 4.19 17.38 3.15
N TYR A 347 5.02 16.50 2.61
CA TYR A 347 5.41 16.49 1.21
C TYR A 347 4.20 16.37 0.28
N ALA A 348 3.27 15.47 0.60
CA ALA A 348 2.04 15.30 -0.16
C ALA A 348 1.13 16.54 -0.12
N LEU A 349 1.00 17.20 1.03
CA LEU A 349 0.18 18.42 1.19
C LEU A 349 0.83 19.64 0.51
N ILE A 350 2.15 19.76 0.59
CA ILE A 350 2.90 20.81 -0.13
C ILE A 350 2.73 20.62 -1.65
N GLY A 351 2.79 19.35 -2.12
CA GLY A 351 2.51 19.03 -3.51
C GLY A 351 1.13 19.53 -3.98
N MET A 352 0.09 19.36 -3.16
CA MET A 352 -1.24 19.87 -3.44
C MET A 352 -1.28 21.40 -3.56
N ALA A 353 -0.58 22.12 -2.67
CA ALA A 353 -0.50 23.57 -2.73
C ALA A 353 0.22 24.06 -4.00
N ILE A 354 1.32 23.40 -4.38
CA ILE A 354 2.04 23.71 -5.62
C ILE A 354 1.17 23.39 -6.84
N LEU A 355 0.43 22.27 -6.82
CA LEU A 355 -0.52 21.92 -7.87
C LEU A 355 -1.58 23.02 -8.06
N ALA A 356 -2.15 23.51 -6.96
CA ALA A 356 -3.13 24.61 -7.02
C ALA A 356 -2.54 25.87 -7.68
N VAL A 357 -1.31 26.25 -7.32
CA VAL A 357 -0.61 27.38 -7.96
C VAL A 357 -0.38 27.10 -9.46
N GLY A 358 0.06 25.90 -9.83
CA GLY A 358 0.27 25.49 -11.22
C GLY A 358 -1.00 25.60 -12.05
N ILE A 359 -2.16 25.20 -11.51
CA ILE A 359 -3.46 25.32 -12.17
C ILE A 359 -3.84 26.80 -12.40
N VAL A 360 -3.58 27.69 -11.44
CA VAL A 360 -3.82 29.13 -11.60
C VAL A 360 -2.95 29.71 -12.71
N VAL A 361 -1.67 29.30 -12.79
CA VAL A 361 -0.78 29.73 -13.86
C VAL A 361 -1.24 29.21 -15.22
N LEU A 362 -1.64 27.92 -15.34
CA LEU A 362 -2.20 27.37 -16.58
C LEU A 362 -3.50 28.08 -16.99
N ARG A 363 -4.34 28.46 -16.03
CA ARG A 363 -5.53 29.25 -16.31
C ARG A 363 -5.20 30.61 -16.95
N SER A 364 -4.12 31.24 -16.50
CA SER A 364 -3.65 32.52 -17.08
C SER A 364 -3.08 32.34 -18.49
N ALA A 365 -2.64 31.11 -18.86
CA ALA A 365 -2.14 30.73 -20.18
C ALA A 365 -3.25 30.42 -21.21
N ILE A 366 -4.54 30.55 -20.88
CA ILE A 366 -5.67 30.36 -21.82
C ILE A 366 -5.61 31.38 -22.97
N ALA A 367 -5.16 32.60 -22.72
CA ALA A 367 -4.64 33.44 -23.79
C ALA A 367 -3.27 32.85 -24.19
N PRO A 368 -3.06 32.35 -25.45
CA PRO A 368 -1.93 31.52 -25.81
C PRO A 368 -0.58 32.18 -25.45
N ASP A 369 -0.05 31.77 -24.29
CA ASP A 369 1.25 32.20 -23.77
C ASP A 369 2.12 30.98 -23.50
N SER A 370 3.16 30.79 -24.27
CA SER A 370 4.07 29.65 -24.14
C SER A 370 4.85 29.66 -22.82
N ALA A 371 5.22 30.84 -22.30
CA ALA A 371 5.98 30.96 -21.07
C ALA A 371 5.12 30.56 -19.84
N LEU A 372 3.89 31.04 -19.78
CA LEU A 372 2.93 30.64 -18.73
C LEU A 372 2.58 29.15 -18.82
N THR A 373 2.43 28.60 -20.03
CA THR A 373 2.17 27.17 -20.21
C THR A 373 3.34 26.33 -19.70
N VAL A 374 4.57 26.68 -20.04
CA VAL A 374 5.79 26.02 -19.57
C VAL A 374 5.90 26.11 -18.04
N ALA A 375 5.72 27.30 -17.45
CA ALA A 375 5.76 27.46 -15.99
C ALA A 375 4.65 26.70 -15.27
N GLY A 376 3.43 26.78 -15.79
CA GLY A 376 2.27 26.10 -15.23
C GLY A 376 2.39 24.56 -15.30
N SER A 377 2.86 24.03 -16.45
CA SER A 377 3.09 22.57 -16.60
C SER A 377 4.18 22.06 -15.66
N ALA A 378 5.27 22.83 -15.45
CA ALA A 378 6.30 22.49 -14.47
C ALA A 378 5.73 22.42 -13.05
N LEU A 379 4.94 23.41 -12.64
CA LEU A 379 4.30 23.43 -11.31
C LEU A 379 3.30 22.30 -11.13
N VAL A 380 2.51 21.97 -12.16
CA VAL A 380 1.61 20.79 -12.13
C VAL A 380 2.42 19.51 -12.01
N GLY A 381 3.52 19.36 -12.73
CA GLY A 381 4.43 18.21 -12.62
C GLY A 381 5.04 18.06 -11.23
N ILE A 382 5.47 19.17 -10.59
CA ILE A 382 5.90 19.16 -9.19
C ILE A 382 4.73 18.71 -8.28
N GLY A 383 3.57 19.30 -8.48
CA GLY A 383 2.40 19.07 -7.64
C GLY A 383 1.94 17.62 -7.67
N ILE A 384 1.76 17.01 -8.85
CA ILE A 384 1.30 15.64 -9.00
C ILE A 384 2.36 14.63 -8.52
N GLY A 385 3.63 14.84 -8.86
CA GLY A 385 4.73 13.96 -8.46
C GLY A 385 4.98 13.98 -6.95
N ALA A 386 4.75 15.13 -6.28
CA ALA A 386 4.89 15.27 -4.85
C ALA A 386 3.65 14.80 -4.06
N SER A 387 2.45 14.74 -4.67
CA SER A 387 1.23 14.42 -3.93
C SER A 387 0.75 12.99 -4.13
N VAL A 388 0.60 12.48 -5.34
CA VAL A 388 -0.18 11.26 -5.58
C VAL A 388 0.52 10.00 -5.06
N VAL A 389 1.71 9.68 -5.55
CA VAL A 389 2.42 8.47 -5.11
C VAL A 389 2.82 8.54 -3.63
N PRO A 390 3.34 9.67 -3.12
CA PRO A 390 3.57 9.81 -1.68
C PRO A 390 2.32 9.55 -0.83
N ALA A 391 1.16 10.05 -1.25
CA ALA A 391 -0.10 9.82 -0.56
C ALA A 391 -0.57 8.35 -0.61
N LEU A 392 -0.37 7.65 -1.75
CA LEU A 392 -0.63 6.22 -1.86
C LEU A 392 0.27 5.39 -0.93
N PHE A 393 1.55 5.76 -0.82
CA PHE A 393 2.47 5.11 0.11
C PHE A 393 2.12 5.42 1.58
N LEU A 394 1.69 6.64 1.89
CA LEU A 394 1.16 6.97 3.22
C LEU A 394 0.00 6.06 3.60
N ALA A 395 -0.95 5.87 2.70
CA ALA A 395 -2.08 4.97 2.93
C ALA A 395 -1.63 3.51 3.04
N GLY A 396 -0.78 3.04 2.12
CA GLY A 396 -0.31 1.65 2.07
C GLY A 396 0.49 1.24 3.30
N PHE A 397 1.37 2.09 3.78
CA PHE A 397 2.24 1.81 4.92
C PHE A 397 1.56 2.03 6.29
N SER A 398 0.39 2.64 6.32
CA SER A 398 -0.48 2.69 7.49
C SER A 398 -1.07 1.33 7.85
N LEU A 399 -0.91 0.33 6.98
CA LEU A 399 -1.39 -1.02 7.16
C LEU A 399 -0.22 -2.01 7.17
N ARG A 400 -0.48 -3.24 7.61
CA ARG A 400 0.55 -4.29 7.64
C ARG A 400 1.00 -4.65 6.22
N SER A 401 2.29 -4.96 6.07
CA SER A 401 2.88 -5.30 4.77
C SER A 401 2.23 -6.50 4.08
N ALA A 402 1.74 -7.49 4.84
CA ALA A 402 0.99 -8.63 4.32
C ALA A 402 -0.29 -8.25 3.54
N SER A 403 -0.85 -7.06 3.79
CA SER A 403 -2.05 -6.57 3.10
C SER A 403 -1.77 -5.62 1.94
N ILE A 404 -0.49 -5.36 1.62
CA ILE A 404 -0.07 -4.32 0.66
C ILE A 404 -0.76 -4.47 -0.70
N GLN A 405 -0.88 -5.69 -1.22
CA GLN A 405 -1.50 -5.94 -2.52
C GLN A 405 -2.97 -5.53 -2.55
N ARG A 406 -3.73 -5.91 -1.51
CA ARG A 406 -5.16 -5.59 -1.37
C ARG A 406 -5.40 -4.10 -1.19
N VAL A 407 -4.50 -3.46 -0.46
CA VAL A 407 -4.55 -2.01 -0.22
C VAL A 407 -4.23 -1.25 -1.49
N PHE A 408 -3.15 -1.59 -2.18
CA PHE A 408 -2.78 -0.93 -3.43
C PHE A 408 -3.83 -1.14 -4.52
N ALA A 409 -4.51 -2.27 -4.56
CA ALA A 409 -5.59 -2.52 -5.52
C ALA A 409 -6.75 -1.52 -5.36
N ILE A 410 -7.24 -1.29 -4.15
CA ILE A 410 -8.33 -0.31 -3.93
C ILE A 410 -7.84 1.13 -4.11
N LEU A 411 -6.62 1.45 -3.66
CA LEU A 411 -6.04 2.77 -3.84
C LEU A 411 -5.92 3.11 -5.33
N GLU A 412 -5.45 2.15 -6.12
CA GLU A 412 -5.24 2.31 -7.55
C GLU A 412 -6.56 2.35 -8.32
N LEU A 413 -7.56 1.55 -7.91
CA LEU A 413 -8.91 1.63 -8.44
C LEU A 413 -9.49 3.04 -8.28
N LEU A 414 -9.49 3.57 -7.05
CA LEU A 414 -10.05 4.88 -6.75
C LEU A 414 -9.28 6.01 -7.44
N ARG A 415 -7.95 5.93 -7.47
CA ARG A 415 -7.09 6.88 -8.18
C ARG A 415 -7.36 6.87 -9.70
N ALA A 416 -7.47 5.68 -10.30
CA ALA A 416 -7.73 5.55 -11.74
C ALA A 416 -9.09 6.12 -12.11
N LEU A 417 -10.14 5.84 -11.32
CA LEU A 417 -11.45 6.44 -11.51
C LEU A 417 -11.37 7.97 -11.44
N ALA A 418 -10.71 8.52 -10.42
CA ALA A 418 -10.57 9.96 -10.27
C ALA A 418 -9.77 10.59 -11.44
N ALA A 419 -8.65 9.99 -11.84
CA ALA A 419 -7.79 10.52 -12.91
C ALA A 419 -8.46 10.48 -14.28
N PHE A 420 -9.19 9.42 -14.60
CA PHE A 420 -9.66 9.17 -15.98
C PHE A 420 -11.12 9.52 -16.22
N LEU A 421 -11.98 9.64 -15.18
CA LEU A 421 -13.38 10.06 -15.34
C LEU A 421 -13.56 11.58 -15.26
N ILE A 422 -12.80 12.27 -14.43
CA ILE A 422 -13.04 13.70 -14.17
C ILE A 422 -12.68 14.55 -15.41
N ALA A 423 -11.62 14.22 -16.14
CA ALA A 423 -11.19 15.00 -17.31
C ALA A 423 -12.26 15.06 -18.42
N PRO A 424 -12.88 13.95 -18.90
CA PRO A 424 -13.98 14.01 -19.86
C PRO A 424 -15.19 14.79 -19.35
N ILE A 425 -15.54 14.64 -18.05
CA ILE A 425 -16.66 15.37 -17.44
C ILE A 425 -16.41 16.87 -17.46
N LEU A 426 -15.22 17.32 -17.06
CA LEU A 426 -14.87 18.74 -17.05
C LEU A 426 -14.73 19.30 -18.47
N LEU A 427 -14.22 18.52 -19.42
CA LEU A 427 -14.14 18.92 -20.81
C LEU A 427 -15.54 19.13 -21.40
N HIS A 428 -16.47 18.21 -21.14
CA HIS A 428 -17.88 18.37 -21.53
C HIS A 428 -18.50 19.63 -20.91
N PHE A 429 -18.30 19.82 -19.59
CA PHE A 429 -18.77 21.03 -18.89
C PHE A 429 -18.22 22.31 -19.55
N ALA A 430 -16.94 22.31 -19.92
CA ALA A 430 -16.30 23.45 -20.56
C ALA A 430 -16.87 23.76 -21.95
N VAL A 431 -17.23 22.74 -22.73
CA VAL A 431 -17.73 22.91 -24.11
C VAL A 431 -19.21 23.29 -24.16
N THR A 432 -20.05 22.76 -23.23
CA THR A 432 -21.52 22.87 -23.34
C THR A 432 -22.13 24.08 -22.65
N LEU A 433 -21.54 24.62 -21.58
CA LEU A 433 -22.19 25.62 -20.74
C LEU A 433 -22.14 27.05 -21.27
N THR A 434 -21.23 27.41 -22.15
CA THR A 434 -21.03 28.82 -22.50
C THR A 434 -20.99 29.14 -24.00
N GLY A 435 -20.99 28.15 -24.87
CA GLY A 435 -20.85 28.39 -26.33
C GLY A 435 -19.58 29.16 -26.76
N LEU A 436 -18.81 29.67 -25.80
CA LEU A 436 -17.54 30.36 -25.99
C LEU A 436 -16.44 29.56 -25.28
N PRO A 437 -15.35 29.18 -25.97
CA PRO A 437 -14.32 28.28 -25.41
C PRO A 437 -13.61 28.83 -24.17
N SER A 438 -13.32 30.13 -24.10
CA SER A 438 -12.42 30.67 -23.09
C SER A 438 -13.01 30.82 -21.67
N PRO A 439 -14.22 31.36 -21.42
CA PRO A 439 -14.73 31.50 -20.05
C PRO A 439 -15.11 30.15 -19.42
N ALA A 440 -15.61 29.20 -20.21
CA ALA A 440 -15.96 27.88 -19.73
C ALA A 440 -14.74 27.03 -19.34
N MET A 441 -13.70 27.13 -20.14
CA MET A 441 -12.44 26.47 -19.84
C MET A 441 -11.80 27.05 -18.56
N SER A 442 -11.89 28.37 -18.38
CA SER A 442 -11.48 29.03 -17.14
C SER A 442 -12.27 28.51 -15.92
N ALA A 443 -13.60 28.30 -16.06
CA ALA A 443 -14.43 27.73 -14.99
C ALA A 443 -14.03 26.28 -14.68
N ALA A 444 -13.78 25.45 -15.69
CA ALA A 444 -13.32 24.08 -15.50
C ALA A 444 -11.95 24.01 -14.77
N LEU A 445 -11.03 24.92 -15.09
CA LEU A 445 -9.76 25.03 -14.37
C LEU A 445 -9.94 25.51 -12.92
N TRP A 446 -10.94 26.37 -12.63
CA TRP A 446 -11.28 26.70 -11.26
C TRP A 446 -11.83 25.50 -10.48
N ILE A 447 -12.56 24.57 -11.13
CA ILE A 447 -12.97 23.32 -10.50
C ILE A 447 -11.73 22.45 -10.18
N CYS A 448 -10.77 22.35 -11.11
CA CYS A 448 -9.49 21.66 -10.85
C CYS A 448 -8.74 22.29 -9.66
N PHE A 449 -8.69 23.62 -9.59
CA PHE A 449 -8.12 24.35 -8.44
C PHE A 449 -8.86 24.01 -7.14
N GLY A 450 -10.19 24.02 -7.18
CA GLY A 450 -11.05 23.67 -6.05
C GLY A 450 -10.82 22.23 -5.56
N LEU A 451 -10.63 21.27 -6.48
CA LEU A 451 -10.26 19.89 -6.15
C LEU A 451 -8.91 19.83 -5.45
N SER A 452 -7.91 20.56 -5.95
CA SER A 452 -6.58 20.59 -5.33
C SER A 452 -6.62 21.20 -3.93
N VAL A 453 -7.21 22.39 -3.78
CA VAL A 453 -7.32 23.08 -2.48
C VAL A 453 -8.22 22.27 -1.53
N GLY A 454 -9.37 21.77 -2.01
CA GLY A 454 -10.29 20.96 -1.21
C GLY A 454 -9.63 19.68 -0.68
N GLY A 455 -8.89 18.97 -1.53
CA GLY A 455 -8.12 17.79 -1.12
C GLY A 455 -7.06 18.12 -0.07
N ALA A 456 -6.34 19.24 -0.23
CA ALA A 456 -5.37 19.72 0.75
C ALA A 456 -6.03 20.08 2.08
N VAL A 457 -7.14 20.84 2.05
CA VAL A 457 -7.90 21.24 3.24
C VAL A 457 -8.43 20.03 3.99
N VAL A 458 -9.05 19.07 3.28
CA VAL A 458 -9.55 17.83 3.89
C VAL A 458 -8.38 17.04 4.49
N GLY A 459 -7.23 16.95 3.81
CA GLY A 459 -6.03 16.30 4.33
C GLY A 459 -5.53 16.95 5.63
N VAL A 460 -5.42 18.27 5.65
CA VAL A 460 -5.02 19.03 6.87
C VAL A 460 -6.05 18.83 7.99
N LEU A 461 -7.34 18.93 7.69
CA LEU A 461 -8.40 18.74 8.70
C LEU A 461 -8.36 17.33 9.31
N LEU A 462 -8.14 16.30 8.50
CA LEU A 462 -8.00 14.93 9.00
C LEU A 462 -6.78 14.77 9.91
N TYR A 463 -5.64 15.40 9.59
CA TYR A 463 -4.49 15.41 10.48
C TYR A 463 -4.76 16.16 11.80
N LEU A 464 -5.42 17.29 11.74
CA LEU A 464 -5.78 18.06 12.93
C LEU A 464 -6.79 17.32 13.82
N LEU A 465 -7.85 16.76 13.23
CA LEU A 465 -8.87 15.98 13.95
C LEU A 465 -8.28 14.68 14.51
N GLY A 466 -7.42 14.00 13.77
CA GLY A 466 -6.73 12.80 14.22
C GLY A 466 -5.65 13.08 15.27
N ARG A 467 -5.26 14.36 15.48
CA ARG A 467 -4.14 14.75 16.36
C ARG A 467 -2.89 13.92 16.11
N VAL A 468 -2.71 13.54 14.85
CA VAL A 468 -1.57 12.72 14.44
C VAL A 468 -0.32 13.60 14.42
N ARG A 469 0.61 13.33 15.31
CA ARG A 469 1.99 13.81 15.14
C ARG A 469 2.67 12.78 14.24
N PRO A 470 3.00 13.13 12.98
CA PRO A 470 3.57 12.17 12.05
C PRO A 470 4.96 11.72 12.52
N PRO A 471 5.12 10.47 12.99
CA PRO A 471 6.44 9.93 13.31
C PRO A 471 7.20 9.58 12.03
N ALA A 472 8.51 9.44 12.15
CA ALA A 472 9.27 8.82 11.07
C ALA A 472 8.81 7.36 10.88
N PRO A 473 8.70 6.86 9.65
CA PRO A 473 8.26 5.49 9.39
C PRO A 473 9.21 4.46 9.96
N THR A 474 8.68 3.45 10.65
CA THR A 474 9.45 2.29 11.13
C THR A 474 9.47 1.20 10.06
N LEU A 475 10.18 1.47 8.94
CA LEU A 475 10.17 0.64 7.74
C LEU A 475 10.66 -0.80 7.98
N GLU A 476 11.63 -0.99 8.88
CA GLU A 476 12.15 -2.33 9.21
C GLU A 476 11.09 -3.21 9.86
N ARG A 477 10.32 -2.67 10.83
CA ARG A 477 9.22 -3.39 11.47
C ARG A 477 8.06 -3.66 10.50
N TRP A 478 7.78 -2.68 9.65
CA TRP A 478 6.77 -2.83 8.61
C TRP A 478 7.13 -3.94 7.62
N MET A 479 8.38 -4.00 7.17
CA MET A 479 8.89 -5.07 6.31
C MET A 479 8.84 -6.44 6.98
N GLY A 480 9.06 -6.50 8.30
CA GLY A 480 8.90 -7.72 9.10
C GLY A 480 7.45 -8.20 9.27
N GLY A 481 6.47 -7.51 8.70
CA GLY A 481 5.06 -7.91 8.72
C GLY A 481 4.33 -7.69 10.07
N GLN A 482 5.06 -7.25 11.08
CA GLN A 482 4.57 -7.21 12.46
C GLN A 482 3.66 -6.02 12.75
N GLU A 483 3.99 -4.82 12.25
CA GLU A 483 3.29 -3.57 12.57
C GLU A 483 3.17 -2.67 11.34
N PRO A 484 2.17 -1.77 11.28
CA PRO A 484 2.15 -0.67 10.32
C PRO A 484 3.37 0.24 10.53
N ALA A 485 3.82 0.94 9.49
CA ALA A 485 4.97 1.85 9.58
C ALA A 485 4.71 3.04 10.54
N TRP A 486 3.45 3.37 10.78
CA TRP A 486 2.96 4.36 11.75
C TRP A 486 1.55 4.01 12.22
N GLU A 487 1.21 4.42 13.43
CA GLU A 487 -0.13 4.27 13.99
C GLU A 487 -1.07 5.34 13.41
N SER A 488 -2.24 4.91 12.96
CA SER A 488 -3.31 5.78 12.47
C SER A 488 -4.56 5.62 13.33
N PRO A 489 -5.06 6.68 13.97
CA PRO A 489 -6.27 6.59 14.78
C PRO A 489 -7.50 6.31 13.88
N PRO A 490 -8.47 5.49 14.36
CA PRO A 490 -9.71 5.24 13.63
C PRO A 490 -10.48 6.53 13.37
N LEU A 491 -10.97 6.73 12.14
CA LEU A 491 -11.66 7.96 11.72
C LEU A 491 -12.89 8.27 12.59
N LEU A 492 -13.72 7.28 12.89
CA LEU A 492 -14.91 7.45 13.73
C LEU A 492 -14.58 7.82 15.18
N ALA A 493 -13.46 7.38 15.72
CA ALA A 493 -13.02 7.76 17.05
C ALA A 493 -12.49 9.21 17.07
N ALA A 494 -11.85 9.64 15.99
CA ALA A 494 -11.35 11.00 15.82
C ALA A 494 -12.49 12.03 15.65
N LEU A 495 -13.62 11.63 15.05
CA LEU A 495 -14.77 12.49 14.78
C LEU A 495 -15.79 12.55 15.93
N ARG A 496 -15.68 11.72 16.98
CA ARG A 496 -16.62 11.77 18.12
C ARG A 496 -16.39 13.03 18.97
N PRO A 497 -17.41 13.89 19.15
CA PRO A 497 -17.32 15.01 20.08
C PRO A 497 -17.09 14.48 21.50
N GLY A 498 -16.04 14.91 22.17
CA GLY A 498 -15.73 14.51 23.54
C GLY A 498 -14.64 13.45 23.73
N ALA A 499 -14.22 12.70 22.70
CA ALA A 499 -13.06 11.80 22.78
C ALA A 499 -11.73 12.55 23.03
N ALA A 500 -11.74 13.87 22.87
CA ALA A 500 -10.58 14.73 22.99
C ALA A 500 -10.35 15.30 24.40
N LEU A 501 -11.38 15.39 25.23
CA LEU A 501 -11.30 16.00 26.57
C LEU A 501 -10.53 15.15 27.61
N PRO A 502 -10.69 13.82 27.67
CA PRO A 502 -9.91 13.03 28.65
C PRO A 502 -8.42 13.07 28.42
N THR A 503 -7.99 13.19 27.16
CA THR A 503 -6.56 13.20 26.79
C THR A 503 -5.90 14.56 27.04
N LEU A 504 -6.65 15.65 26.83
CA LEU A 504 -6.20 17.01 27.19
C LEU A 504 -6.08 17.19 28.70
N ALA A 505 -7.03 16.69 29.47
CA ALA A 505 -6.97 16.72 30.92
C ALA A 505 -5.77 15.91 31.46
N ARG A 506 -5.48 14.74 30.83
CA ARG A 506 -4.31 13.92 31.18
C ARG A 506 -2.97 14.56 30.74
N THR A 507 -2.91 15.21 29.57
CA THR A 507 -1.70 15.93 29.14
C THR A 507 -1.50 17.22 29.89
N ALA A 508 -2.55 17.95 30.25
CA ALA A 508 -2.47 19.13 31.11
C ALA A 508 -2.08 18.75 32.54
N ALA A 509 -2.61 17.67 33.10
CA ALA A 509 -2.21 17.12 34.38
C ALA A 509 -0.76 16.62 34.38
N ALA A 510 -0.31 15.95 33.28
CA ALA A 510 1.08 15.54 33.14
C ALA A 510 2.06 16.72 32.95
N ALA A 511 1.62 17.77 32.24
CA ALA A 511 2.38 18.99 32.07
C ALA A 511 2.44 19.81 33.37
N ALA A 512 1.35 19.83 34.14
CA ALA A 512 1.31 20.47 35.48
C ALA A 512 2.16 19.72 36.51
N LEU A 513 2.29 18.40 36.39
CA LEU A 513 3.16 17.57 37.24
C LEU A 513 4.65 17.66 36.86
N SER A 514 4.96 18.07 35.62
CA SER A 514 6.34 18.23 35.15
C SER A 514 6.92 19.65 35.33
N SER A 515 6.08 20.63 35.62
CA SER A 515 6.49 22.02 35.89
C SER A 515 6.54 22.34 37.41
N GLY A 516 7.46 21.69 38.08
CA GLY A 516 8.01 22.19 39.37
C GLY A 516 7.03 22.16 40.53
N GLY A 517 6.91 21.04 41.17
CA GLY A 517 6.40 20.96 42.54
C GLY A 517 7.31 20.07 43.39
N ARG A 518 7.97 20.66 44.35
CA ARG A 518 8.68 19.97 45.43
C ARG A 518 7.82 18.85 46.00
N LEU A 519 8.37 17.66 46.07
CA LEU A 519 7.83 16.55 46.84
C LEU A 519 7.65 16.99 48.30
N VAL A 520 6.43 17.30 48.70
CA VAL A 520 6.03 17.28 50.08
C VAL A 520 5.64 15.85 50.40
N THR A 521 6.52 15.14 51.09
CA THR A 521 6.21 13.86 51.71
C THR A 521 5.21 14.08 52.83
N ALA A 522 3.93 13.97 52.54
CA ALA A 522 2.90 13.81 53.54
C ALA A 522 2.88 12.31 53.93
N SER A 523 3.53 11.99 55.03
CA SER A 523 3.35 10.74 55.74
C SER A 523 1.97 10.74 56.41
N ALA A 524 0.94 10.33 55.65
CA ALA A 524 -0.34 9.97 56.22
C ALA A 524 -0.28 8.49 56.62
N GLY A 525 -0.36 8.24 57.93
CA GLY A 525 -0.31 6.93 58.53
C GLY A 525 -1.39 6.01 58.01
N LEU A 526 -0.97 4.95 57.37
CA LEU A 526 -1.80 3.78 57.11
C LEU A 526 -1.80 2.86 58.31
N PRO A 527 -2.95 2.33 58.74
CA PRO A 527 -3.01 1.44 59.91
C PRO A 527 -2.22 0.17 59.63
N ARG A 528 -1.37 -0.17 60.58
CA ARG A 528 -0.72 -1.50 60.64
C ARG A 528 -1.79 -2.59 60.58
N ARG A 529 -1.93 -3.25 59.45
CA ARG A 529 -2.58 -4.54 59.38
C ARG A 529 -1.55 -5.64 59.58
N HIS A 530 -1.97 -6.56 60.45
CA HIS A 530 -1.28 -7.74 60.96
C HIS A 530 -0.45 -8.48 59.90
N ALA A 531 0.68 -8.99 60.34
CA ALA A 531 1.48 -10.00 59.70
C ALA A 531 0.58 -11.18 59.25
N ALA A 532 0.23 -11.19 57.96
CA ALA A 532 -0.29 -12.36 57.30
C ALA A 532 0.91 -13.24 56.96
N ARG A 533 0.89 -14.47 57.48
CA ARG A 533 1.79 -15.55 57.11
C ARG A 533 2.02 -15.51 55.59
N GLU A 534 3.26 -15.52 55.17
CA GLU A 534 3.69 -15.78 53.80
C GLU A 534 3.09 -17.13 53.36
N ARG A 535 1.97 -17.08 52.69
CA ARG A 535 1.55 -18.21 51.82
C ARG A 535 2.42 -18.11 50.57
N GLU A 536 3.28 -19.11 50.37
CA GLU A 536 3.92 -19.29 49.07
C GLU A 536 2.85 -19.16 47.94
N PRO A 537 3.13 -18.39 46.91
CA PRO A 537 2.17 -18.23 45.82
C PRO A 537 1.92 -19.60 45.17
N VAL A 538 0.73 -20.14 45.39
CA VAL A 538 0.26 -21.40 44.82
C VAL A 538 -0.10 -21.12 43.37
N GLY A 539 0.65 -21.68 42.40
CA GLY A 539 0.40 -21.60 40.97
C GLY A 539 1.67 -21.51 40.13
N PRO A 540 1.61 -21.90 38.85
CA PRO A 540 2.76 -21.89 37.95
C PRO A 540 3.20 -20.47 37.62
N VAL A 541 4.45 -20.33 37.18
CA VAL A 541 4.98 -19.08 36.56
C VAL A 541 4.70 -19.17 35.07
N LEU A 542 4.05 -18.14 34.48
CA LEU A 542 3.81 -18.06 33.05
C LEU A 542 4.88 -17.21 32.38
N PHE A 543 5.69 -17.81 31.53
CA PHE A 543 6.66 -17.14 30.69
C PHE A 543 6.06 -16.86 29.31
N GLY A 544 5.98 -15.60 28.88
CA GLY A 544 5.74 -15.26 27.47
C GLY A 544 7.04 -15.37 26.68
N TYR A 545 7.07 -16.31 25.73
CA TYR A 545 8.25 -16.64 24.96
C TYR A 545 7.98 -16.56 23.46
N ASP A 546 8.76 -15.73 22.76
CA ASP A 546 8.64 -15.51 21.32
C ASP A 546 9.92 -15.86 20.55
N GLY A 547 10.86 -16.56 21.17
CA GLY A 547 12.17 -16.89 20.59
C GLY A 547 13.17 -15.72 20.61
N SER A 548 12.81 -14.56 21.12
CA SER A 548 13.70 -13.40 21.19
C SER A 548 14.75 -13.52 22.30
N ARG A 549 15.91 -12.83 22.11
CA ARG A 549 16.94 -12.74 23.13
C ARG A 549 16.43 -12.16 24.46
N LEU A 550 15.43 -11.28 24.39
CA LEU A 550 14.82 -10.70 25.58
C LEU A 550 13.95 -11.66 26.35
N ALA A 551 13.19 -12.50 25.64
CA ALA A 551 12.43 -13.56 26.27
C ALA A 551 13.36 -14.61 26.92
N MET A 552 14.49 -14.94 26.28
CA MET A 552 15.53 -15.79 26.89
C MET A 552 16.14 -15.14 28.15
N ALA A 553 16.47 -13.85 28.08
CA ALA A 553 16.99 -13.11 29.24
C ALA A 553 15.95 -13.04 30.39
N ALA A 554 14.67 -12.93 30.08
CA ALA A 554 13.59 -12.93 31.07
C ALA A 554 13.50 -14.27 31.81
N ILE A 555 13.61 -15.39 31.12
CA ILE A 555 13.68 -16.74 31.72
C ILE A 555 14.89 -16.86 32.64
N ALA A 556 16.08 -16.48 32.15
CA ALA A 556 17.31 -16.56 32.91
C ALA A 556 17.27 -15.67 34.18
N GLU A 557 16.72 -14.46 34.09
CA GLU A 557 16.60 -13.55 35.22
C GLU A 557 15.58 -14.09 36.26
N ALA A 558 14.45 -14.59 35.81
CA ALA A 558 13.48 -15.23 36.69
C ALA A 558 14.09 -16.42 37.44
N GLY A 559 14.96 -17.24 36.79
CA GLY A 559 15.67 -18.33 37.42
C GLY A 559 16.67 -17.88 38.51
N ARG A 560 17.18 -16.63 38.44
CA ARG A 560 18.03 -16.05 39.48
C ARG A 560 17.23 -15.50 40.69
N GLN A 561 16.00 -15.07 40.45
CA GLN A 561 15.18 -14.38 41.45
C GLN A 561 14.13 -15.26 42.12
N LEU A 562 13.71 -16.32 41.48
CA LEU A 562 12.65 -17.20 41.99
C LEU A 562 13.21 -18.50 42.54
N PRO A 563 12.55 -19.14 43.51
CA PRO A 563 12.96 -20.45 44.05
C PRO A 563 12.97 -21.52 42.96
N ALA A 564 14.00 -22.37 42.94
CA ALA A 564 14.08 -23.51 42.03
C ALA A 564 12.99 -24.55 42.31
N GLY A 565 12.61 -25.32 41.27
CA GLY A 565 11.60 -26.40 41.38
C GLY A 565 10.16 -25.93 41.30
N ARG A 566 9.89 -24.64 40.98
CA ARG A 566 8.54 -24.14 40.72
C ARG A 566 8.01 -24.65 39.38
N ASP A 567 6.68 -24.91 39.34
CA ASP A 567 6.00 -25.21 38.09
C ASP A 567 5.94 -23.97 37.21
N ALA A 568 6.18 -24.14 35.89
CA ALA A 568 6.16 -23.08 34.92
C ALA A 568 5.49 -23.51 33.61
N LEU A 569 4.85 -22.55 32.95
CA LEU A 569 4.31 -22.69 31.61
C LEU A 569 5.06 -21.72 30.69
N VAL A 570 5.54 -22.20 29.56
CA VAL A 570 6.21 -21.34 28.55
C VAL A 570 5.29 -21.20 27.37
N LEU A 571 4.67 -20.03 27.26
CA LEU A 571 3.63 -19.71 26.30
C LEU A 571 4.21 -19.03 25.06
N THR A 572 4.00 -19.65 23.89
CA THR A 572 4.18 -19.01 22.58
C THR A 572 2.82 -18.71 21.96
N VAL A 573 2.51 -17.44 21.75
CA VAL A 573 1.26 -17.01 21.09
C VAL A 573 1.49 -16.89 19.60
N TRP A 574 0.67 -17.58 18.81
CA TRP A 574 0.78 -17.59 17.36
C TRP A 574 -0.53 -17.22 16.66
N ARG A 575 -0.44 -16.91 15.35
CA ARG A 575 -1.57 -16.55 14.47
C ARG A 575 -1.32 -17.08 13.08
N THR A 576 -2.38 -17.44 12.39
CA THR A 576 -2.33 -17.73 10.96
C THR A 576 -1.91 -16.47 10.22
N PHE A 577 -0.98 -16.56 9.28
CA PHE A 577 -0.43 -15.48 8.47
C PHE A 577 0.39 -14.39 9.20
N ASN A 578 0.70 -14.58 10.47
CA ASN A 578 1.59 -13.65 11.16
C ASN A 578 2.33 -14.40 12.27
N VAL A 579 3.56 -14.80 11.95
CA VAL A 579 4.44 -15.49 12.89
C VAL A 579 4.90 -14.48 13.93
N GLY A 580 4.23 -14.42 15.06
CA GLY A 580 4.55 -13.52 16.18
C GLY A 580 5.70 -13.99 17.04
N PHE A 581 6.50 -14.96 16.57
CA PHE A 581 7.62 -15.57 17.26
C PHE A 581 8.79 -15.79 16.30
N ILE A 582 10.00 -16.00 16.81
CA ILE A 582 11.21 -16.31 16.04
C ILE A 582 11.34 -17.84 16.01
N PRO A 583 11.18 -18.49 14.83
CA PRO A 583 11.34 -19.93 14.73
C PRO A 583 12.78 -20.37 15.01
N GLU A 584 12.93 -21.62 15.41
CA GLU A 584 14.25 -22.25 15.56
C GLU A 584 15.04 -22.22 14.25
N PRO A 585 16.39 -22.04 14.30
CA PRO A 585 17.25 -22.11 13.14
C PRO A 585 17.14 -23.48 12.45
N GLY A 586 16.64 -23.47 11.19
CA GLY A 586 16.44 -24.70 10.40
C GLY A 586 15.01 -25.22 10.35
N ALA A 587 14.05 -24.63 11.06
CA ALA A 587 12.63 -24.95 10.92
C ALA A 587 12.13 -24.54 9.53
N GLN A 588 11.78 -25.51 8.70
CA GLN A 588 11.10 -25.29 7.41
C GLN A 588 9.60 -25.36 7.66
N PHE A 589 8.91 -24.22 7.56
CA PHE A 589 7.46 -24.15 7.66
C PHE A 589 6.90 -23.15 6.66
N ASP A 590 5.68 -23.40 6.18
CA ASP A 590 4.94 -22.46 5.37
C ASP A 590 4.09 -21.55 6.27
N ALA A 591 4.46 -20.26 6.33
CA ALA A 591 3.72 -19.26 7.12
C ALA A 591 2.25 -19.06 6.65
N ALA A 592 1.88 -19.56 5.48
CA ALA A 592 0.51 -19.56 4.97
C ALA A 592 -0.31 -20.75 5.47
N CYS A 593 0.32 -21.82 5.96
CA CYS A 593 -0.33 -23.00 6.48
C CYS A 593 -0.50 -22.89 8.00
N ALA A 594 -1.74 -22.84 8.49
CA ALA A 594 -2.02 -22.72 9.92
C ALA A 594 -1.43 -23.89 10.74
N GLY A 595 -1.41 -25.10 10.17
CA GLY A 595 -0.81 -26.27 10.80
C GLY A 595 0.69 -26.12 11.00
N ASP A 596 1.40 -25.66 9.97
CA ASP A 596 2.85 -25.49 10.02
C ASP A 596 3.27 -24.37 10.98
N VAL A 597 2.50 -23.27 11.03
CA VAL A 597 2.72 -22.18 11.98
C VAL A 597 2.45 -22.64 13.42
N GLY A 598 1.41 -23.44 13.64
CA GLY A 598 1.12 -24.04 14.94
C GLY A 598 2.25 -24.96 15.39
N GLN A 599 2.74 -25.84 14.53
CA GLN A 599 3.85 -26.74 14.83
C GLN A 599 5.16 -25.98 15.11
N ALA A 600 5.47 -24.95 14.34
CA ALA A 600 6.63 -24.09 14.59
C ALA A 600 6.50 -23.32 15.92
N ALA A 601 5.29 -22.91 16.31
CA ALA A 601 5.04 -22.30 17.61
C ALA A 601 5.21 -23.29 18.77
N GLU A 602 4.78 -24.53 18.60
CA GLU A 602 5.01 -25.61 19.58
C GLU A 602 6.51 -25.88 19.75
N GLN A 603 7.27 -25.95 18.66
CA GLN A 603 8.73 -26.10 18.72
C GLN A 603 9.39 -24.93 19.44
N THR A 604 8.96 -23.70 19.16
CA THR A 604 9.45 -22.49 19.85
C THR A 604 9.13 -22.53 21.33
N ALA A 605 7.91 -22.91 21.71
CA ALA A 605 7.52 -23.06 23.11
C ALA A 605 8.32 -24.17 23.81
N ALA A 606 8.59 -25.30 23.12
CA ALA A 606 9.42 -26.40 23.62
C ALA A 606 10.86 -25.96 23.89
N HIS A 607 11.45 -25.18 22.97
CA HIS A 607 12.77 -24.58 23.20
C HIS A 607 12.79 -23.66 24.44
N GLY A 608 11.81 -22.78 24.57
CA GLY A 608 11.68 -21.92 25.74
C GLY A 608 11.49 -22.73 27.04
N ALA A 609 10.76 -23.85 27.00
CA ALA A 609 10.58 -24.73 28.14
C ALA A 609 11.89 -25.42 28.54
N ALA A 610 12.71 -25.83 27.57
CA ALA A 610 14.06 -26.37 27.85
C ALA A 610 14.97 -25.33 28.52
N LEU A 611 14.91 -24.06 28.10
CA LEU A 611 15.63 -22.95 28.74
C LEU A 611 15.12 -22.71 30.17
N ALA A 612 13.83 -22.75 30.40
CA ALA A 612 13.26 -22.59 31.74
C ALA A 612 13.60 -23.78 32.66
N GLN A 613 13.67 -25.00 32.12
CA GLN A 613 14.16 -26.18 32.85
C GLN A 613 15.63 -26.02 33.22
N ALA A 614 16.47 -25.53 32.31
CA ALA A 614 17.88 -25.25 32.60
C ALA A 614 18.04 -24.13 33.64
N ALA A 615 17.07 -23.21 33.74
CA ALA A 615 17.01 -22.15 34.77
C ALA A 615 16.42 -22.63 36.12
N GLY A 616 16.08 -23.91 36.25
CA GLY A 616 15.63 -24.54 37.52
C GLY A 616 14.12 -24.68 37.70
N PHE A 617 13.30 -24.45 36.68
CA PHE A 617 11.83 -24.62 36.74
C PHE A 617 11.39 -25.99 36.25
N ARG A 618 10.21 -26.45 36.70
CA ARG A 618 9.51 -27.59 36.08
C ARG A 618 8.61 -27.06 34.97
N ALA A 619 9.20 -26.74 33.80
CA ALA A 619 8.55 -26.04 32.75
C ALA A 619 7.89 -26.97 31.71
N GLN A 620 6.68 -26.59 31.27
CA GLN A 620 5.95 -27.23 30.19
C GLN A 620 5.72 -26.23 29.05
N PRO A 621 5.87 -26.64 27.76
CA PRO A 621 5.60 -25.80 26.61
C PRO A 621 4.09 -25.67 26.36
N LEU A 622 3.64 -24.51 25.93
CA LEU A 622 2.27 -24.23 25.54
C LEU A 622 2.25 -23.30 24.32
N ALA A 623 1.61 -23.72 23.23
CA ALA A 623 1.38 -22.89 22.06
C ALA A 623 -0.11 -22.57 21.94
N VAL A 624 -0.46 -21.29 21.92
CA VAL A 624 -1.86 -20.83 21.87
C VAL A 624 -2.08 -19.92 20.68
N GLN A 625 -3.13 -20.21 19.91
CA GLN A 625 -3.60 -19.31 18.86
C GLN A 625 -4.40 -18.15 19.47
N GLY A 626 -3.93 -16.91 19.35
CA GLY A 626 -4.62 -15.79 19.98
C GLY A 626 -4.34 -14.41 19.39
N THR A 627 -5.33 -13.51 19.50
CA THR A 627 -5.22 -12.12 19.02
C THR A 627 -6.09 -11.18 19.86
N PRO A 628 -5.54 -10.10 20.45
CA PRO A 628 -4.13 -9.70 20.48
C PRO A 628 -3.31 -10.58 21.44
N ALA A 629 -1.98 -10.66 21.21
CA ALA A 629 -1.09 -11.52 21.99
C ALA A 629 -1.13 -11.20 23.51
N GLY A 630 -1.21 -9.94 23.90
CA GLY A 630 -1.33 -9.55 25.30
C GLY A 630 -2.57 -10.10 25.98
N LYS A 631 -3.71 -10.13 25.27
CA LYS A 631 -4.94 -10.75 25.77
C LYS A 631 -4.78 -12.26 25.94
N ALA A 632 -4.21 -12.94 24.93
CA ALA A 632 -3.96 -14.37 25.00
C ALA A 632 -3.05 -14.76 26.17
N VAL A 633 -2.04 -13.94 26.49
CA VAL A 633 -1.18 -14.13 27.66
C VAL A 633 -1.98 -14.00 28.96
N ILE A 634 -2.86 -13.00 29.08
CA ILE A 634 -3.68 -12.77 30.27
C ILE A 634 -4.70 -13.91 30.44
N ASP A 635 -5.45 -14.23 29.38
CA ASP A 635 -6.44 -15.30 29.38
C ASP A 635 -5.79 -16.65 29.80
N THR A 636 -4.61 -16.98 29.21
CA THR A 636 -3.87 -18.19 29.57
C THR A 636 -3.36 -18.17 31.02
N ALA A 637 -2.92 -17.00 31.51
CA ALA A 637 -2.52 -16.88 32.92
C ALA A 637 -3.68 -17.08 33.89
N ASP A 638 -4.88 -16.65 33.52
CA ASP A 638 -6.09 -16.81 34.29
C ASP A 638 -6.62 -18.24 34.22
N ASP A 639 -6.62 -18.88 33.05
CA ASP A 639 -7.06 -20.27 32.85
C ASP A 639 -6.20 -21.29 33.63
N HIS A 640 -4.92 -21.00 33.83
CA HIS A 640 -3.97 -21.86 34.53
C HIS A 640 -3.63 -21.41 35.96
N ASP A 641 -4.36 -20.44 36.49
CA ASP A 641 -4.12 -19.87 37.83
C ASP A 641 -2.64 -19.46 38.05
N ALA A 642 -1.99 -18.85 37.03
CA ALA A 642 -0.60 -18.49 37.14
C ALA A 642 -0.36 -17.50 38.29
N SER A 643 0.65 -17.75 39.11
CA SER A 643 1.00 -16.90 40.23
C SER A 643 1.80 -15.66 39.83
N LEU A 644 2.45 -15.70 38.66
CA LEU A 644 3.32 -14.64 38.12
C LEU A 644 3.39 -14.77 36.61
N ILE A 645 3.35 -13.63 35.91
CA ILE A 645 3.62 -13.54 34.47
C ILE A 645 5.01 -12.91 34.28
N VAL A 646 5.89 -13.53 33.48
CA VAL A 646 7.25 -13.03 33.19
C VAL A 646 7.39 -12.74 31.70
N LEU A 647 7.80 -11.52 31.37
CA LEU A 647 7.93 -11.04 29.99
C LEU A 647 9.25 -10.29 29.77
N GLY A 648 9.84 -10.44 28.58
CA GLY A 648 10.93 -9.59 28.12
C GLY A 648 10.41 -8.29 27.47
N SER A 649 11.09 -7.16 27.66
CA SER A 649 10.72 -5.90 27.02
C SER A 649 11.94 -5.03 26.70
N HIS A 650 11.95 -4.37 25.55
CA HIS A 650 12.97 -3.39 25.19
C HIS A 650 12.81 -2.09 25.98
N ARG A 651 13.90 -1.63 26.58
CA ARG A 651 13.97 -0.31 27.21
C ARG A 651 14.18 0.75 26.12
N ARG A 652 13.21 1.63 25.89
CA ARG A 652 13.44 2.85 25.09
C ARG A 652 14.09 3.91 25.96
N ALA A 653 15.36 4.22 25.71
CA ALA A 653 16.04 5.38 26.27
C ALA A 653 15.47 6.65 25.62
N GLY A 654 14.75 7.47 26.39
CA GLY A 654 14.26 8.79 25.98
C GLY A 654 13.26 9.35 26.98
N LEU A 655 13.46 10.61 27.42
CA LEU A 655 12.57 11.36 28.32
C LEU A 655 11.13 11.36 27.76
N GLY A 656 10.20 10.67 28.41
CA GLY A 656 8.78 10.57 28.04
C GLY A 656 8.33 9.24 27.45
N GLY A 657 9.15 8.18 27.46
CA GLY A 657 8.83 6.85 26.91
C GLY A 657 7.73 6.13 27.71
N ARG A 658 6.47 6.35 27.32
CA ARG A 658 5.39 5.45 27.68
C ARG A 658 5.63 4.08 27.01
N LEU A 659 5.48 3.02 27.77
CA LEU A 659 5.44 1.61 27.35
C LEU A 659 4.24 1.32 26.38
N ALA A 660 3.93 2.22 25.45
CA ALA A 660 2.82 2.06 24.54
C ALA A 660 3.21 1.14 23.38
N GLY A 661 2.51 -0.01 23.26
CA GLY A 661 2.56 -0.88 22.11
C GLY A 661 3.34 -2.19 22.24
N SER A 662 3.96 -2.52 23.39
CA SER A 662 4.55 -3.84 23.63
C SER A 662 3.55 -4.79 24.30
N VAL A 663 3.63 -6.09 24.00
CA VAL A 663 2.84 -7.14 24.69
C VAL A 663 3.03 -7.02 26.20
N ALA A 664 4.26 -6.75 26.66
CA ALA A 664 4.59 -6.55 28.07
C ALA A 664 3.85 -5.37 28.71
N ALA A 665 3.71 -4.24 28.00
CA ALA A 665 2.96 -3.09 28.49
C ALA A 665 1.45 -3.34 28.52
N ASP A 666 0.93 -4.01 27.52
CA ASP A 666 -0.48 -4.38 27.45
C ASP A 666 -0.85 -5.33 28.58
N VAL A 667 -0.04 -6.36 28.83
CA VAL A 667 -0.22 -7.29 29.94
C VAL A 667 -0.08 -6.58 31.30
N ALA A 668 0.96 -5.74 31.49
CA ALA A 668 1.16 -5.02 32.74
C ALA A 668 0.03 -4.04 33.09
N SER A 669 -0.64 -3.49 32.06
CA SER A 669 -1.74 -2.54 32.28
C SER A 669 -3.10 -3.19 32.54
N ARG A 670 -3.30 -4.45 32.15
CA ARG A 670 -4.59 -5.12 32.18
C ARG A 670 -4.64 -6.39 33.05
N SER A 671 -3.48 -7.00 33.33
CA SER A 671 -3.43 -8.19 34.18
C SER A 671 -3.74 -7.83 35.62
N GLN A 672 -4.53 -8.68 36.29
CA GLN A 672 -4.76 -8.64 37.72
C GLN A 672 -3.69 -9.44 38.50
N ARG A 673 -2.86 -10.21 37.76
CA ARG A 673 -1.78 -11.01 38.33
C ARG A 673 -0.47 -10.23 38.37
N PRO A 674 0.46 -10.53 39.28
CA PRO A 674 1.79 -9.93 39.27
C PRO A 674 2.48 -10.13 37.92
N VAL A 675 3.14 -9.09 37.41
CA VAL A 675 3.88 -9.13 36.13
C VAL A 675 5.32 -8.69 36.38
N MET A 676 6.26 -9.57 36.03
CA MET A 676 7.69 -9.29 36.04
C MET A 676 8.13 -8.94 34.60
N ILE A 677 8.67 -7.74 34.40
CA ILE A 677 9.19 -7.29 33.11
C ILE A 677 10.70 -7.16 33.20
N VAL A 678 11.40 -7.93 32.37
CA VAL A 678 12.85 -7.89 32.26
C VAL A 678 13.24 -7.02 31.08
N HIS A 679 14.03 -5.99 31.36
CA HIS A 679 14.56 -5.08 30.34
C HIS A 679 16.01 -5.43 30.01
N ASP A 680 16.44 -5.11 28.78
CA ASP A 680 17.83 -5.24 28.35
C ASP A 680 18.76 -4.44 29.27
N GLN A 681 19.59 -5.12 30.03
CA GLN A 681 20.62 -4.47 30.83
C GLN A 681 21.82 -4.19 29.93
N VAL A 682 22.27 -2.95 29.89
CA VAL A 682 23.56 -2.56 29.31
C VAL A 682 24.64 -3.45 29.94
N VAL A 683 25.33 -4.23 29.10
CA VAL A 683 26.44 -5.08 29.51
C VAL A 683 27.47 -4.23 30.22
N VAL A 684 27.60 -4.38 31.54
CA VAL A 684 28.79 -3.94 32.29
C VAL A 684 29.92 -4.85 31.85
N HIS A 685 30.98 -4.26 31.31
CA HIS A 685 32.20 -4.93 30.90
C HIS A 685 32.71 -5.86 32.01
N ASP A 686 32.72 -7.14 31.73
CA ASP A 686 33.60 -8.07 32.47
C ASP A 686 35.02 -7.91 31.89
N GLN A 687 35.93 -7.43 32.72
CA GLN A 687 37.34 -7.35 32.46
C GLN A 687 37.95 -8.78 32.59
N SER A 688 37.85 -9.58 31.56
CA SER A 688 38.74 -10.72 31.35
C SER A 688 39.18 -10.75 29.89
N GLY A 689 40.43 -10.36 29.66
CA GLY A 689 41.01 -10.25 28.34
C GLY A 689 41.07 -11.61 27.61
N ALA A 690 40.54 -11.64 26.44
CA ALA A 690 40.96 -12.52 25.35
C ALA A 690 40.74 -11.80 24.03
N ASP A 691 41.81 -11.32 23.45
CA ASP A 691 41.97 -10.82 22.10
C ASP A 691 41.51 -11.88 21.08
N TYR A 692 40.44 -11.62 20.34
CA TYR A 692 40.16 -12.28 19.05
C TYR A 692 40.13 -11.24 17.94
N ARG A 693 41.29 -11.12 17.26
CA ARG A 693 41.40 -10.41 15.98
C ARG A 693 40.67 -11.23 14.91
N THR A 694 39.71 -10.63 14.25
CA THR A 694 39.15 -11.09 12.98
C THR A 694 40.08 -10.77 11.83
N PRO A 695 40.35 -11.69 10.86
CA PRO A 695 41.03 -11.37 9.60
C PRO A 695 40.05 -10.72 8.61
N ARG A 696 40.66 -9.94 7.73
CA ARG A 696 40.07 -9.09 6.67
C ARG A 696 39.19 -9.82 5.65
#